data_d34024114ea7ae85400ef4ec3aab69dc
#
_entry.id   d34024114ea7ae85400ef4ec3aab69dc
#
_cell.length_a   1.000
_cell.length_b   1.000
_cell.length_c   1.000
_cell.angle_alpha   90.00
_cell.angle_beta   90.00
_cell.angle_gamma   90.00
#
_symmetry.space_group_name_H-M   'P 1'
#
loop_
_entity.id
_entity.type
_entity.pdbx_description
1 polymer ?
#
loop_
_entity_poly.entity_id
_entity_poly.type
_entity_poly.pdbx_seq_one_letter_code
_entity_poly.pdbx_strand_id
1 'polypeptide(L)'
;MKTRSFFMLSFAVMAMSCAKEVLPENNPEENVELKLVPIEFTTALETKAGIVDGEGNVEWMAEDQICVFDNLGGDNLFSTAEGGKNGVFSGNVTENATEFYAVYPYRSAAEIDATAKIVTSRLFPRQTAVLGSYAMVEGGAVMAAKTADNKLAFKNMTSHIRFTLADDMTDVKSITLMGNDDEILAGTYTIDFNGETPVLTVTKPETYVTLVAPGDALVPGDYFFTILPVEFETGFTVILSKTDGTQVAKKTTKAITALKERNTILPMAKLESTAYKSHMNYFVKYNDGFDITTGGVTFNNQTHKNGKLVNDTYGNGGVGSDGVYFIDPKCTTAKFSKAQAYSSLIVVGADASERSKFDFYRQARPFDKGTTMLLANLDCTVGAKNAFAQNNKTDGHSFAEFGDMVLSNCHFRNIGKNVFEFNVSAFTKFNLLVEDCEFGFNAPAVYFFNAGANESAAQSLTFRNNVFYAETGTTMTAFKMIHSDKFSINDLDVDRNTFSGTMIETNMLRLGDVVTTLNCSRNLFVGCSADAEIKVIALRVGTNKANVTGVITNNYYYSVGTAAFGMGVGKSALTSMTTINSAAKLTSYPLSSKWNPADDAFGPYVFAEGVSNTVGAWRDDMKVSPETANFASANYVSIDYGTL
;
A
#
# COMPACT_ATOMS: atom_id res chain seq x y z
N MET A 1 0.60 -11.11 59.42
CA MET A 1 -0.52 -11.94 58.91
C MET A 1 -1.25 -11.13 57.86
N LYS A 2 -1.00 -11.41 56.55
CA LYS A 2 -1.79 -10.88 55.44
C LYS A 2 -2.13 -12.07 54.56
N THR A 3 -3.40 -12.39 54.57
CA THR A 3 -4.04 -13.48 53.81
C THR A 3 -4.06 -13.11 52.34
N ARG A 4 -3.46 -13.96 51.47
CA ARG A 4 -3.59 -13.86 50.04
C ARG A 4 -4.79 -14.69 49.62
N SER A 5 -5.83 -14.05 49.09
CA SER A 5 -6.95 -14.71 48.43
C SER A 5 -6.53 -15.09 47.00
N PHE A 6 -6.53 -16.37 46.72
CA PHE A 6 -6.45 -16.94 45.37
C PHE A 6 -7.84 -16.82 44.74
N PHE A 7 -7.95 -16.08 43.64
CA PHE A 7 -9.12 -16.14 42.74
C PHE A 7 -8.88 -17.31 41.76
N MET A 8 -9.58 -18.40 41.97
CA MET A 8 -9.76 -19.42 40.93
C MET A 8 -10.80 -18.86 39.95
N LEU A 9 -10.35 -18.56 38.73
CA LEU A 9 -11.22 -18.27 37.59
C LEU A 9 -11.61 -19.59 36.94
N SER A 10 -12.81 -20.09 37.27
CA SER A 10 -13.40 -21.25 36.58
C SER A 10 -13.83 -20.80 35.18
N PHE A 11 -13.15 -21.27 34.16
CA PHE A 11 -13.63 -21.19 32.78
C PHE A 11 -14.81 -22.16 32.62
N ALA A 12 -16.01 -21.62 32.57
CA ALA A 12 -17.17 -22.35 32.09
C ALA A 12 -17.06 -22.36 30.56
N VAL A 13 -16.68 -23.48 29.99
CA VAL A 13 -16.77 -23.75 28.55
C VAL A 13 -18.27 -23.85 28.23
N MET A 14 -18.83 -22.77 27.67
CA MET A 14 -20.12 -22.86 27.00
C MET A 14 -19.88 -23.57 25.65
N ALA A 15 -20.32 -24.81 25.57
CA ALA A 15 -20.52 -25.46 24.29
C ALA A 15 -21.66 -24.73 23.56
N MET A 16 -21.32 -23.75 22.73
CA MET A 16 -22.27 -23.21 21.76
C MET A 16 -22.30 -24.19 20.59
N SER A 17 -23.39 -24.93 20.51
CA SER A 17 -23.74 -25.65 19.28
C SER A 17 -23.87 -24.63 18.15
N CYS A 18 -23.35 -24.94 16.96
CA CYS A 18 -23.59 -24.18 15.74
C CYS A 18 -25.08 -24.32 15.32
N ALA A 19 -25.98 -23.66 16.04
CA ALA A 19 -27.36 -23.50 15.60
C ALA A 19 -27.44 -22.15 14.87
N LYS A 20 -27.60 -22.22 13.56
CA LYS A 20 -27.99 -21.10 12.70
C LYS A 20 -29.37 -20.62 13.13
N GLU A 21 -29.51 -19.41 13.67
CA GLU A 21 -30.82 -18.80 13.83
C GLU A 21 -31.42 -18.56 12.44
N VAL A 22 -32.35 -19.43 12.04
CA VAL A 22 -33.21 -19.24 10.87
C VAL A 22 -34.41 -18.41 11.32
N LEU A 23 -34.57 -17.23 10.76
CA LEU A 23 -35.81 -16.47 10.86
C LEU A 23 -36.96 -17.33 10.25
N PRO A 24 -38.15 -17.37 10.87
CA PRO A 24 -39.20 -18.27 10.43
C PRO A 24 -39.87 -17.75 9.15
N GLU A 25 -39.54 -18.32 8.00
CA GLU A 25 -40.49 -18.40 6.91
C GLU A 25 -41.35 -19.65 7.10
N ASN A 26 -42.65 -19.44 7.17
CA ASN A 26 -43.66 -20.49 7.29
C ASN A 26 -43.60 -21.45 6.10
N ASN A 27 -42.90 -22.55 6.26
CA ASN A 27 -43.13 -23.76 5.49
C ASN A 27 -42.99 -24.96 6.46
N PRO A 28 -43.93 -25.86 6.57
CA PRO A 28 -43.84 -27.04 7.43
C PRO A 28 -43.00 -28.11 6.71
N GLU A 29 -41.70 -27.93 6.62
CA GLU A 29 -40.80 -29.05 6.47
C GLU A 29 -40.53 -29.61 7.87
N GLU A 30 -40.87 -30.87 8.06
CA GLU A 30 -40.61 -31.61 9.29
C GLU A 30 -39.14 -31.42 9.68
N ASN A 31 -38.90 -30.75 10.82
CA ASN A 31 -37.61 -30.72 11.48
C ASN A 31 -37.33 -32.17 11.94
N VAL A 32 -36.74 -32.99 11.09
CA VAL A 32 -36.24 -34.30 11.48
C VAL A 32 -35.04 -34.03 12.38
N GLU A 33 -35.26 -34.11 13.69
CA GLU A 33 -34.19 -34.05 14.68
C GLU A 33 -33.25 -35.23 14.40
N LEU A 34 -32.04 -34.95 13.89
CA LEU A 34 -31.08 -35.98 13.57
C LEU A 34 -30.66 -36.69 14.85
N LYS A 35 -30.97 -37.99 14.92
CA LYS A 35 -30.54 -38.81 16.06
C LYS A 35 -29.04 -39.07 15.94
N LEU A 36 -28.27 -38.63 16.95
CA LEU A 36 -26.85 -38.82 17.01
C LEU A 36 -26.47 -40.07 17.80
N VAL A 37 -25.44 -40.76 17.34
CA VAL A 37 -24.88 -41.94 18.00
C VAL A 37 -23.36 -41.74 18.17
N PRO A 38 -22.79 -42.18 19.31
CA PRO A 38 -21.34 -42.09 19.54
C PRO A 38 -20.57 -43.06 18.63
N ILE A 39 -19.41 -42.58 18.15
CA ILE A 39 -18.49 -43.37 17.34
C ILE A 39 -17.05 -42.95 17.65
N GLU A 40 -16.14 -43.85 17.42
CA GLU A 40 -14.70 -43.59 17.46
C GLU A 40 -14.10 -43.84 16.08
N PHE A 41 -13.30 -42.85 15.62
CA PHE A 41 -12.49 -42.97 14.43
C PHE A 41 -11.03 -43.17 14.80
N THR A 42 -10.44 -44.21 14.25
CA THR A 42 -8.97 -44.38 14.27
C THR A 42 -8.38 -43.64 13.09
N THR A 43 -7.28 -42.93 13.32
CA THR A 43 -6.65 -42.15 12.26
C THR A 43 -5.35 -42.79 11.83
N ALA A 44 -5.13 -42.85 10.52
CA ALA A 44 -3.82 -43.08 9.94
C ALA A 44 -3.36 -41.77 9.28
N LEU A 45 -2.15 -41.33 9.64
CA LEU A 45 -1.54 -40.17 8.99
C LEU A 45 -0.67 -40.68 7.84
N GLU A 46 -1.02 -40.37 6.59
CA GLU A 46 -0.04 -40.41 5.51
C GLU A 46 1.06 -39.38 5.80
N THR A 47 0.74 -38.38 6.62
CA THR A 47 1.58 -37.29 7.07
C THR A 47 1.03 -36.69 8.36
N LYS A 48 1.82 -36.13 9.14
CA LYS A 48 1.74 -35.93 10.58
C LYS A 48 1.30 -34.52 11.00
N ALA A 49 0.62 -34.33 12.15
CA ALA A 49 -0.02 -33.09 12.58
C ALA A 49 0.87 -32.10 13.34
N GLY A 50 1.88 -32.50 14.04
CA GLY A 50 2.87 -31.64 14.73
C GLY A 50 4.30 -32.12 14.48
N ILE A 51 5.29 -31.25 14.43
CA ILE A 51 6.71 -31.63 14.24
C ILE A 51 7.30 -31.98 15.60
N VAL A 52 7.76 -33.22 15.73
CA VAL A 52 8.29 -33.74 17.01
C VAL A 52 9.81 -33.71 17.07
N ASP A 53 10.53 -33.70 15.94
CA ASP A 53 11.98 -33.90 15.91
C ASP A 53 12.74 -32.89 15.00
N GLY A 54 12.10 -31.83 14.54
CA GLY A 54 12.73 -30.90 13.60
C GLY A 54 12.96 -31.43 12.18
N GLU A 55 12.75 -32.74 11.96
CA GLU A 55 12.93 -33.42 10.66
C GLU A 55 11.61 -33.62 9.90
N GLY A 56 10.50 -33.06 10.44
CA GLY A 56 9.19 -33.19 9.82
C GLY A 56 8.39 -34.40 10.24
N ASN A 57 8.80 -35.10 11.30
CA ASN A 57 7.98 -36.13 11.93
C ASN A 57 6.87 -35.48 12.77
N VAL A 58 5.64 -35.75 12.44
CA VAL A 58 4.46 -35.11 13.01
C VAL A 58 3.59 -36.14 13.67
N GLU A 59 3.06 -35.87 14.86
CA GLU A 59 2.16 -36.75 15.61
C GLU A 59 0.93 -35.96 16.05
N TRP A 60 -0.17 -36.65 16.30
CA TRP A 60 -1.31 -36.05 16.98
C TRP A 60 -0.90 -35.55 18.36
N MET A 61 -1.41 -34.41 18.74
CA MET A 61 -1.27 -33.89 20.10
C MET A 61 -2.50 -34.30 20.92
N ALA A 62 -2.34 -34.48 22.23
CA ALA A 62 -3.49 -34.61 23.10
C ALA A 62 -4.39 -33.39 22.93
N GLU A 63 -5.70 -33.61 22.94
CA GLU A 63 -6.75 -32.59 22.73
C GLU A 63 -6.85 -32.03 21.30
N ASP A 64 -6.12 -32.58 20.32
CA ASP A 64 -6.37 -32.24 18.92
C ASP A 64 -7.83 -32.47 18.55
N GLN A 65 -8.36 -31.57 17.70
CA GLN A 65 -9.75 -31.54 17.30
C GLN A 65 -9.90 -31.60 15.78
N ILE A 66 -10.85 -32.42 15.33
CA ILE A 66 -11.24 -32.52 13.92
C ILE A 66 -12.74 -32.22 13.79
N CYS A 67 -13.14 -31.69 12.64
CA CYS A 67 -14.54 -31.65 12.25
C CYS A 67 -14.85 -32.93 11.46
N VAL A 68 -15.91 -33.64 11.83
CA VAL A 68 -16.46 -34.75 11.04
C VAL A 68 -17.89 -34.46 10.70
N PHE A 69 -18.24 -34.50 9.41
CA PHE A 69 -19.59 -34.44 8.94
C PHE A 69 -19.93 -35.70 8.14
N ASP A 70 -21.22 -36.01 8.01
CA ASP A 70 -21.67 -37.23 7.40
C ASP A 70 -22.66 -37.00 6.25
N ASN A 71 -22.96 -38.04 5.50
CA ASN A 71 -23.85 -37.99 4.33
C ASN A 71 -25.34 -37.76 4.67
N LEU A 72 -25.70 -37.68 5.94
CA LEU A 72 -27.06 -37.39 6.41
C LEU A 72 -27.19 -35.96 6.99
N GLY A 73 -26.11 -35.18 6.99
CA GLY A 73 -26.11 -33.78 7.41
C GLY A 73 -25.62 -33.55 8.85
N GLY A 74 -25.16 -34.59 9.54
CA GLY A 74 -24.46 -34.42 10.82
C GLY A 74 -23.15 -33.66 10.64
N ASP A 75 -22.89 -32.76 11.57
CA ASP A 75 -21.68 -31.94 11.61
C ASP A 75 -21.24 -31.83 13.07
N ASN A 76 -20.13 -32.48 13.42
CA ASN A 76 -19.73 -32.67 14.80
C ASN A 76 -18.23 -32.48 15.03
N LEU A 77 -17.94 -31.99 16.23
CA LEU A 77 -16.60 -31.91 16.79
C LEU A 77 -16.18 -33.27 17.33
N PHE A 78 -15.01 -33.72 16.92
CA PHE A 78 -14.32 -34.90 17.47
C PHE A 78 -13.01 -34.47 18.11
N SER A 79 -12.64 -35.10 19.22
CA SER A 79 -11.40 -34.84 19.93
C SER A 79 -10.67 -36.12 20.27
N THR A 80 -9.34 -36.04 20.38
CA THR A 80 -8.50 -37.12 20.87
C THR A 80 -8.00 -36.83 22.29
N ALA A 81 -8.04 -37.83 23.14
CA ALA A 81 -7.51 -37.73 24.51
C ALA A 81 -5.98 -37.89 24.58
N GLU A 82 -5.39 -38.62 23.64
CA GLU A 82 -3.98 -38.96 23.63
C GLU A 82 -3.33 -38.56 22.29
N GLY A 83 -2.08 -38.09 22.39
CA GLY A 83 -1.25 -37.82 21.23
C GLY A 83 -0.59 -39.11 20.68
N GLY A 84 0.10 -38.99 19.56
CA GLY A 84 0.88 -40.05 18.94
C GLY A 84 0.63 -40.23 17.45
N LYS A 85 1.23 -41.27 16.87
CA LYS A 85 1.15 -41.52 15.41
C LYS A 85 -0.25 -41.91 14.94
N ASN A 86 -0.98 -42.63 15.80
CA ASN A 86 -2.35 -43.06 15.54
C ASN A 86 -3.26 -42.42 16.60
N GLY A 87 -4.04 -41.46 16.22
CA GLY A 87 -5.03 -40.86 17.11
C GLY A 87 -6.34 -41.63 17.10
N VAL A 88 -7.03 -41.64 18.24
CA VAL A 88 -8.43 -42.09 18.34
C VAL A 88 -9.28 -40.86 18.65
N PHE A 89 -10.17 -40.53 17.74
CA PHE A 89 -11.05 -39.36 17.86
C PHE A 89 -12.47 -39.82 18.20
N SER A 90 -13.00 -39.34 19.30
CA SER A 90 -14.33 -39.66 19.79
C SER A 90 -15.30 -38.51 19.60
N GLY A 91 -16.49 -38.81 19.16
CA GLY A 91 -17.57 -37.83 18.92
C GLY A 91 -18.87 -38.51 18.53
N ASN A 92 -19.79 -37.75 17.96
CA ASN A 92 -21.11 -38.29 17.53
C ASN A 92 -21.30 -38.10 16.03
N VAL A 93 -22.01 -39.04 15.40
CA VAL A 93 -22.46 -38.99 13.99
C VAL A 93 -23.96 -39.23 13.90
N THR A 94 -24.57 -38.93 12.76
CA THR A 94 -25.96 -39.24 12.52
C THR A 94 -26.16 -40.77 12.47
N GLU A 95 -27.18 -41.25 13.16
CA GLU A 95 -27.57 -42.68 13.14
C GLU A 95 -27.81 -43.16 11.70
N ASN A 96 -27.24 -44.28 11.30
CA ASN A 96 -27.28 -44.85 9.95
C ASN A 96 -26.47 -44.05 8.88
N ALA A 97 -25.61 -43.10 9.23
CA ALA A 97 -24.68 -42.53 8.30
C ALA A 97 -23.69 -43.60 7.78
N THR A 98 -23.36 -43.54 6.50
CA THR A 98 -22.52 -44.53 5.80
C THR A 98 -21.27 -43.95 5.16
N GLU A 99 -21.16 -42.63 5.08
CA GLU A 99 -20.01 -41.93 4.58
C GLU A 99 -19.66 -40.80 5.54
N PHE A 100 -18.37 -40.64 5.83
CA PHE A 100 -17.85 -39.65 6.77
C PHE A 100 -16.74 -38.86 6.11
N TYR A 101 -16.72 -37.56 6.37
CA TYR A 101 -15.78 -36.60 5.82
C TYR A 101 -15.19 -35.82 6.97
N ALA A 102 -13.85 -35.76 7.03
CA ALA A 102 -13.13 -35.15 8.15
C ALA A 102 -12.17 -34.08 7.67
N VAL A 103 -12.05 -32.99 8.43
CA VAL A 103 -11.11 -31.91 8.22
C VAL A 103 -10.37 -31.59 9.52
N TYR A 104 -9.06 -31.43 9.43
CA TYR A 104 -8.20 -30.92 10.49
C TYR A 104 -7.47 -29.63 10.04
N PRO A 105 -7.23 -28.67 10.93
CA PRO A 105 -7.75 -28.58 12.29
C PRO A 105 -9.23 -28.22 12.32
N TYR A 106 -9.91 -28.55 13.42
CA TYR A 106 -11.27 -28.05 13.66
C TYR A 106 -11.28 -26.52 13.70
N ARG A 107 -12.26 -25.94 13.05
CA ARG A 107 -12.47 -24.48 13.05
C ARG A 107 -13.97 -24.20 13.17
N SER A 108 -14.35 -23.50 14.22
CA SER A 108 -15.76 -23.15 14.48
C SER A 108 -16.37 -22.24 13.40
N ALA A 109 -15.54 -21.54 12.61
CA ALA A 109 -15.97 -20.69 11.49
C ALA A 109 -15.95 -21.42 10.14
N ALA A 110 -15.70 -22.74 10.10
CA ALA A 110 -15.82 -23.50 8.87
C ALA A 110 -17.31 -23.65 8.50
N GLU A 111 -17.64 -23.43 7.24
CA GLU A 111 -18.98 -23.65 6.71
C GLU A 111 -19.03 -25.02 6.02
N ILE A 112 -20.00 -25.85 6.40
CA ILE A 112 -20.16 -27.21 5.89
C ILE A 112 -21.47 -27.29 5.10
N ASP A 113 -21.35 -27.70 3.84
CA ASP A 113 -22.48 -28.14 3.02
C ASP A 113 -22.43 -29.67 2.88
N ALA A 114 -23.14 -30.36 3.76
CA ALA A 114 -23.16 -31.82 3.77
C ALA A 114 -23.81 -32.42 2.52
N THR A 115 -24.77 -31.72 1.90
CA THR A 115 -25.43 -32.14 0.65
C THR A 115 -24.46 -32.05 -0.53
N ALA A 116 -23.76 -30.93 -0.66
CA ALA A 116 -22.75 -30.73 -1.69
C ALA A 116 -21.45 -31.48 -1.39
N LYS A 117 -21.24 -31.94 -0.14
CA LYS A 117 -20.00 -32.56 0.36
C LYS A 117 -18.81 -31.62 0.26
N ILE A 118 -19.02 -30.36 0.64
CA ILE A 118 -18.04 -29.29 0.56
C ILE A 118 -17.84 -28.66 1.93
N VAL A 119 -16.58 -28.43 2.29
CA VAL A 119 -16.21 -27.62 3.46
C VAL A 119 -15.52 -26.35 2.99
N THR A 120 -16.02 -25.20 3.46
CA THR A 120 -15.35 -23.90 3.28
C THR A 120 -14.65 -23.52 4.57
N SER A 121 -13.35 -23.21 4.48
CA SER A 121 -12.55 -22.79 5.61
C SER A 121 -11.44 -21.85 5.16
N ARG A 122 -10.53 -21.48 6.05
CA ARG A 122 -9.47 -20.50 5.76
C ARG A 122 -8.13 -20.95 6.31
N LEU A 123 -7.08 -20.87 5.49
CA LEU A 123 -5.70 -20.81 5.94
C LEU A 123 -5.36 -19.33 6.18
N PHE A 124 -5.05 -18.97 7.42
CA PHE A 124 -4.82 -17.56 7.77
C PHE A 124 -3.46 -17.09 7.28
N PRO A 125 -3.37 -15.90 6.69
CA PRO A 125 -2.10 -15.32 6.28
C PRO A 125 -1.27 -14.81 7.48
N ARG A 126 -1.88 -14.59 8.65
CA ARG A 126 -1.17 -14.29 9.90
C ARG A 126 -1.26 -15.48 10.83
N GLN A 127 -0.11 -16.02 11.17
CA GLN A 127 0.05 -17.26 11.94
C GLN A 127 0.88 -16.95 13.19
N THR A 128 0.40 -17.32 14.36
CA THR A 128 1.18 -17.18 15.60
C THR A 128 2.34 -18.16 15.58
N ALA A 129 3.56 -17.66 15.63
CA ALA A 129 4.75 -18.47 15.52
C ALA A 129 4.91 -19.40 16.74
N VAL A 130 5.25 -20.65 16.49
CA VAL A 130 5.57 -21.66 17.51
C VAL A 130 6.96 -22.18 17.24
N LEU A 131 7.84 -22.10 18.24
CA LEU A 131 9.21 -22.58 18.12
C LEU A 131 9.21 -24.09 17.89
N GLY A 132 9.86 -24.53 16.83
CA GLY A 132 10.01 -25.93 16.47
C GLY A 132 8.75 -26.60 15.90
N SER A 133 7.64 -25.85 15.68
CA SER A 133 6.37 -26.40 15.22
C SER A 133 5.60 -25.46 14.29
N TYR A 134 4.47 -25.93 13.77
CA TYR A 134 3.50 -25.12 13.02
C TYR A 134 2.66 -24.25 13.96
N ALA A 135 2.13 -23.15 13.43
CA ALA A 135 1.08 -22.39 14.10
C ALA A 135 -0.24 -23.20 14.07
N MET A 136 -0.64 -23.74 15.22
CA MET A 136 -1.67 -24.77 15.28
C MET A 136 -3.07 -24.29 14.87
N VAL A 137 -3.49 -23.09 15.27
CA VAL A 137 -4.87 -22.61 15.05
C VAL A 137 -5.01 -21.90 13.70
N GLU A 138 -4.10 -20.96 13.40
CA GLU A 138 -4.19 -20.11 12.21
C GLU A 138 -3.53 -20.76 10.98
N GLY A 139 -2.51 -21.59 11.21
CA GLY A 139 -1.63 -22.13 10.19
C GLY A 139 -1.27 -23.59 10.42
N GLY A 140 -2.11 -24.36 11.12
CA GLY A 140 -1.93 -25.80 11.23
C GLY A 140 -1.99 -26.49 9.86
N ALA A 141 -1.30 -27.61 9.72
CA ALA A 141 -1.37 -28.42 8.52
C ALA A 141 -2.83 -28.78 8.23
N VAL A 142 -3.39 -28.21 7.16
CA VAL A 142 -4.76 -28.55 6.74
C VAL A 142 -4.75 -29.95 6.18
N MET A 143 -5.55 -30.84 6.78
CA MET A 143 -5.69 -32.22 6.35
C MET A 143 -7.14 -32.58 6.13
N ALA A 144 -7.40 -33.49 5.20
CA ALA A 144 -8.74 -33.99 4.89
C ALA A 144 -8.74 -35.51 4.74
N ALA A 145 -9.82 -36.14 5.18
CA ALA A 145 -10.04 -37.56 5.04
C ALA A 145 -11.50 -37.86 4.64
N LYS A 146 -11.70 -38.94 3.91
CA LYS A 146 -13.01 -39.50 3.57
C LYS A 146 -12.99 -40.99 3.87
N THR A 147 -14.06 -41.51 4.46
CA THR A 147 -14.18 -42.94 4.75
C THR A 147 -15.65 -43.41 4.74
N ALA A 148 -15.84 -44.70 4.53
CA ALA A 148 -17.11 -45.39 4.71
C ALA A 148 -17.08 -46.33 5.93
N ASP A 149 -15.98 -46.34 6.66
CA ASP A 149 -15.81 -47.14 7.90
C ASP A 149 -15.31 -46.19 9.04
N ASN A 150 -14.71 -46.75 10.08
CA ASN A 150 -14.20 -45.95 11.19
C ASN A 150 -12.69 -45.67 11.11
N LYS A 151 -12.09 -45.67 9.90
CA LYS A 151 -10.67 -45.38 9.68
C LYS A 151 -10.50 -44.14 8.80
N LEU A 152 -10.01 -43.07 9.38
CA LEU A 152 -9.74 -41.83 8.68
C LEU A 152 -8.27 -41.79 8.24
N ALA A 153 -8.03 -41.90 6.93
CA ALA A 153 -6.71 -41.74 6.33
C ALA A 153 -6.55 -40.25 5.89
N PHE A 154 -5.96 -39.46 6.77
CA PHE A 154 -5.79 -38.03 6.48
C PHE A 154 -4.68 -37.78 5.46
N LYS A 155 -4.98 -36.93 4.48
CA LYS A 155 -4.06 -36.38 3.48
C LYS A 155 -3.79 -34.92 3.78
N ASN A 156 -2.53 -34.54 3.83
CA ASN A 156 -2.15 -33.14 3.99
C ASN A 156 -2.53 -32.35 2.72
N MET A 157 -3.09 -31.15 2.90
CA MET A 157 -3.51 -30.22 1.85
C MET A 157 -2.57 -29.02 1.73
N THR A 158 -1.58 -28.91 2.58
CA THR A 158 -0.64 -27.78 2.68
C THR A 158 0.80 -28.21 2.44
N SER A 159 1.68 -27.24 2.25
CA SER A 159 3.13 -27.38 2.23
C SER A 159 3.75 -26.44 3.27
N HIS A 160 5.02 -26.65 3.57
CA HIS A 160 5.70 -25.93 4.65
C HIS A 160 7.06 -25.42 4.22
N ILE A 161 7.46 -24.28 4.76
CA ILE A 161 8.81 -23.75 4.63
C ILE A 161 9.40 -23.65 6.03
N ARG A 162 10.47 -24.41 6.31
CA ARG A 162 11.23 -24.31 7.55
C ARG A 162 12.36 -23.30 7.38
N PHE A 163 12.53 -22.43 8.34
CA PHE A 163 13.70 -21.58 8.44
C PHE A 163 14.19 -21.53 9.89
N THR A 164 15.47 -21.24 10.05
CA THR A 164 16.11 -21.10 11.35
C THR A 164 16.46 -19.64 11.57
N LEU A 165 15.91 -19.02 12.61
CA LEU A 165 16.27 -17.68 13.04
C LEU A 165 17.61 -17.78 13.81
N ALA A 166 18.61 -16.98 13.41
CA ALA A 166 19.94 -17.02 14.00
C ALA A 166 19.97 -16.44 15.41
N ASP A 167 20.98 -16.84 16.21
CA ASP A 167 21.12 -16.45 17.61
C ASP A 167 21.32 -14.93 17.82
N ASP A 168 21.80 -14.22 16.79
CA ASP A 168 21.99 -12.78 16.80
C ASP A 168 20.72 -11.98 16.42
N MET A 169 19.62 -12.67 16.08
CA MET A 169 18.36 -12.06 15.65
C MET A 169 17.30 -12.16 16.76
N THR A 170 17.48 -11.39 17.82
CA THR A 170 16.61 -11.42 19.01
C THR A 170 15.56 -10.31 19.03
N ASP A 171 15.57 -9.42 18.04
CA ASP A 171 14.69 -8.26 17.91
C ASP A 171 13.61 -8.41 16.82
N VAL A 172 13.40 -9.62 16.31
CA VAL A 172 12.44 -9.88 15.23
C VAL A 172 11.03 -10.06 15.80
N LYS A 173 10.11 -9.18 15.43
CA LYS A 173 8.69 -9.23 15.81
C LYS A 173 7.88 -10.14 14.91
N SER A 174 8.15 -10.09 13.62
CA SER A 174 7.44 -10.91 12.63
C SER A 174 8.33 -11.26 11.44
N ILE A 175 7.95 -12.33 10.74
CA ILE A 175 8.58 -12.76 9.51
C ILE A 175 7.49 -12.93 8.46
N THR A 176 7.58 -12.19 7.35
CA THR A 176 6.62 -12.27 6.24
C THR A 176 7.27 -12.90 5.02
N LEU A 177 6.61 -13.90 4.46
CA LEU A 177 6.92 -14.53 3.19
C LEU A 177 5.96 -13.99 2.12
N MET A 178 6.50 -13.53 0.99
CA MET A 178 5.75 -13.10 -0.19
C MET A 178 6.36 -13.73 -1.43
N GLY A 179 5.55 -14.27 -2.31
CA GLY A 179 6.00 -14.72 -3.62
C GLY A 179 6.43 -13.54 -4.51
N ASN A 180 7.40 -13.78 -5.39
CA ASN A 180 7.85 -12.71 -6.28
C ASN A 180 6.89 -12.44 -7.45
N ASP A 181 5.90 -13.30 -7.70
CA ASP A 181 4.88 -13.15 -8.75
C ASP A 181 3.45 -13.25 -8.20
N ASP A 182 3.24 -12.79 -6.96
CA ASP A 182 1.94 -12.80 -6.27
C ASP A 182 1.32 -14.20 -6.18
N GLU A 183 2.15 -15.22 -5.97
CA GLU A 183 1.71 -16.59 -5.76
C GLU A 183 0.78 -16.70 -4.55
N ILE A 184 -0.24 -17.53 -4.67
CA ILE A 184 -1.25 -17.72 -3.62
C ILE A 184 -0.66 -18.59 -2.51
N LEU A 185 -0.47 -18.02 -1.32
CA LEU A 185 0.14 -18.70 -0.18
C LEU A 185 -0.86 -19.12 0.90
N ALA A 186 -1.98 -18.42 1.01
CA ALA A 186 -3.02 -18.62 2.02
C ALA A 186 -4.38 -18.20 1.47
N GLY A 187 -5.41 -18.17 2.33
CA GLY A 187 -6.72 -17.63 1.96
C GLY A 187 -7.89 -18.52 2.33
N THR A 188 -9.08 -18.12 1.91
CA THR A 188 -10.29 -18.95 2.02
C THR A 188 -10.27 -20.01 0.93
N TYR A 189 -10.56 -21.24 1.31
CA TYR A 189 -10.59 -22.38 0.41
C TYR A 189 -11.85 -23.22 0.62
N THR A 190 -12.18 -24.03 -0.38
CA THR A 190 -13.13 -25.13 -0.28
C THR A 190 -12.40 -26.46 -0.38
N ILE A 191 -12.87 -27.49 0.35
CA ILE A 191 -12.48 -28.87 0.16
C ILE A 191 -13.69 -29.62 -0.36
N ASP A 192 -13.57 -30.18 -1.55
CA ASP A 192 -14.58 -31.00 -2.22
C ASP A 192 -14.27 -32.47 -1.99
N PHE A 193 -15.26 -33.21 -1.43
CA PHE A 193 -15.16 -34.64 -1.12
C PHE A 193 -15.90 -35.54 -2.12
N ASN A 194 -16.43 -35.01 -3.23
CA ASN A 194 -17.18 -35.80 -4.22
C ASN A 194 -16.26 -36.79 -4.98
N GLY A 195 -14.98 -36.47 -5.15
CA GLY A 195 -14.00 -37.35 -5.79
C GLY A 195 -13.51 -38.49 -4.89
N GLU A 196 -12.63 -39.35 -5.44
CA GLU A 196 -11.93 -40.38 -4.67
C GLU A 196 -11.01 -39.80 -3.60
N THR A 197 -10.41 -38.66 -3.90
CA THR A 197 -9.55 -37.91 -2.97
C THR A 197 -10.10 -36.49 -2.79
N PRO A 198 -10.03 -35.94 -1.56
CA PRO A 198 -10.42 -34.54 -1.32
C PRO A 198 -9.59 -33.56 -2.16
N VAL A 199 -10.26 -32.54 -2.71
CA VAL A 199 -9.64 -31.50 -3.54
C VAL A 199 -9.81 -30.13 -2.89
N LEU A 200 -8.70 -29.44 -2.61
CA LEU A 200 -8.72 -28.07 -2.11
C LEU A 200 -8.67 -27.08 -3.27
N THR A 201 -9.60 -26.11 -3.24
CA THR A 201 -9.67 -24.99 -4.20
C THR A 201 -9.73 -23.67 -3.46
N VAL A 202 -8.89 -22.71 -3.83
CA VAL A 202 -8.86 -21.37 -3.22
C VAL A 202 -9.95 -20.50 -3.82
N THR A 203 -10.74 -19.84 -2.96
CA THR A 203 -11.84 -18.96 -3.37
C THR A 203 -11.59 -17.48 -3.08
N LYS A 204 -10.82 -17.17 -2.02
CA LYS A 204 -10.35 -15.81 -1.70
C LYS A 204 -8.86 -15.91 -1.38
N PRO A 205 -8.01 -15.61 -2.37
CA PRO A 205 -6.57 -15.79 -2.24
C PRO A 205 -5.93 -14.76 -1.31
N GLU A 206 -4.78 -15.14 -0.72
CA GLU A 206 -3.84 -14.25 -0.03
C GLU A 206 -2.43 -14.59 -0.52
N THR A 207 -1.66 -13.56 -0.90
CA THR A 207 -0.33 -13.72 -1.55
C THR A 207 0.84 -13.60 -0.58
N TYR A 208 0.56 -13.61 0.70
CA TYR A 208 1.58 -13.55 1.75
C TYR A 208 1.20 -14.45 2.93
N VAL A 209 2.23 -14.80 3.71
CA VAL A 209 2.06 -15.41 5.04
C VAL A 209 3.04 -14.76 6.01
N THR A 210 2.55 -14.37 7.19
CA THR A 210 3.34 -13.76 8.25
C THR A 210 3.32 -14.62 9.50
N LEU A 211 4.49 -15.00 10.01
CA LEU A 211 4.66 -15.54 11.35
C LEU A 211 4.87 -14.39 12.33
N VAL A 212 4.04 -14.32 13.36
CA VAL A 212 4.06 -13.27 14.37
C VAL A 212 4.51 -13.82 15.70
N ALA A 213 5.39 -13.13 16.38
CA ALA A 213 5.80 -13.50 17.72
C ALA A 213 4.59 -13.55 18.67
N PRO A 214 4.48 -14.59 19.52
CA PRO A 214 3.43 -14.65 20.55
C PRO A 214 3.65 -13.61 21.66
N GLY A 215 4.85 -13.04 21.76
CA GLY A 215 5.24 -11.96 22.66
C GLY A 215 5.84 -10.79 21.88
N ASP A 216 6.81 -10.11 22.48
CA ASP A 216 7.43 -8.93 21.88
C ASP A 216 8.31 -9.29 20.69
N ALA A 217 9.06 -10.39 20.76
CA ALA A 217 9.96 -10.85 19.70
C ALA A 217 9.99 -12.38 19.61
N LEU A 218 10.41 -12.90 18.45
CA LEU A 218 10.70 -14.28 18.21
C LEU A 218 12.00 -14.69 18.93
N VAL A 219 12.02 -15.91 19.45
CA VAL A 219 13.22 -16.51 20.02
C VAL A 219 14.03 -17.17 18.88
N PRO A 220 15.38 -17.10 18.89
CA PRO A 220 16.19 -17.84 17.92
C PRO A 220 15.85 -19.34 17.86
N GLY A 221 15.82 -19.90 16.66
CA GLY A 221 15.49 -21.30 16.43
C GLY A 221 14.66 -21.56 15.17
N ASP A 222 14.11 -22.76 15.06
CA ASP A 222 13.36 -23.19 13.89
C ASP A 222 11.89 -22.79 13.95
N TYR A 223 11.38 -22.32 12.80
CA TYR A 223 9.99 -21.94 12.58
C TYR A 223 9.49 -22.46 11.24
N PHE A 224 8.18 -22.58 11.10
CA PHE A 224 7.55 -23.14 9.92
C PHE A 224 6.42 -22.25 9.42
N PHE A 225 6.52 -21.79 8.18
CA PHE A 225 5.36 -21.28 7.46
C PHE A 225 4.51 -22.46 7.00
N THR A 226 3.20 -22.39 7.24
CA THR A 226 2.24 -23.25 6.56
C THR A 226 1.65 -22.47 5.39
N ILE A 227 1.77 -23.02 4.19
CA ILE A 227 1.32 -22.40 2.95
C ILE A 227 0.51 -23.39 2.11
N LEU A 228 -0.29 -22.86 1.19
CA LEU A 228 -0.89 -23.67 0.14
C LEU A 228 0.20 -24.22 -0.80
N PRO A 229 -0.01 -25.40 -1.42
CA PRO A 229 0.93 -25.91 -2.42
C PRO A 229 1.14 -24.91 -3.55
N VAL A 230 2.40 -24.58 -3.83
CA VAL A 230 2.76 -23.50 -4.74
C VAL A 230 4.06 -23.78 -5.48
N GLU A 231 4.19 -23.24 -6.67
CA GLU A 231 5.44 -23.15 -7.43
C GLU A 231 5.85 -21.69 -7.48
N PHE A 232 7.07 -21.37 -7.02
CA PHE A 232 7.64 -20.05 -7.13
C PHE A 232 8.54 -20.01 -8.38
N GLU A 233 8.04 -19.48 -9.49
CA GLU A 233 8.81 -19.44 -10.74
C GLU A 233 9.99 -18.47 -10.66
N THR A 234 9.82 -17.35 -9.99
CA THR A 234 10.83 -16.31 -9.80
C THR A 234 11.32 -16.20 -8.36
N GLY A 235 10.99 -17.19 -7.51
CA GLY A 235 11.36 -17.23 -6.10
C GLY A 235 10.45 -16.41 -5.21
N PHE A 236 10.95 -16.02 -4.04
CA PHE A 236 10.17 -15.31 -3.02
C PHE A 236 11.03 -14.32 -2.24
N THR A 237 10.36 -13.43 -1.52
CA THR A 237 10.96 -12.45 -0.62
C THR A 237 10.56 -12.75 0.82
N VAL A 238 11.54 -12.71 1.73
CA VAL A 238 11.33 -12.80 3.19
C VAL A 238 11.62 -11.43 3.79
N ILE A 239 10.65 -10.87 4.51
CA ILE A 239 10.74 -9.58 5.19
C ILE A 239 10.70 -9.83 6.69
N LEU A 240 11.68 -9.32 7.42
CA LEU A 240 11.72 -9.35 8.87
C LEU A 240 11.36 -7.96 9.39
N SER A 241 10.31 -7.87 10.19
CA SER A 241 9.97 -6.65 10.93
C SER A 241 10.55 -6.75 12.33
N LYS A 242 11.31 -5.75 12.73
CA LYS A 242 11.91 -5.65 14.06
C LYS A 242 10.97 -5.01 15.05
N THR A 243 11.29 -5.15 16.34
CA THR A 243 10.47 -4.60 17.43
C THR A 243 10.41 -3.07 17.44
N ASP A 244 11.38 -2.39 16.84
CA ASP A 244 11.42 -0.94 16.65
C ASP A 244 10.68 -0.46 15.38
N GLY A 245 10.11 -1.39 14.59
CA GLY A 245 9.41 -1.09 13.34
C GLY A 245 10.30 -0.93 12.12
N THR A 246 11.63 -1.10 12.25
CA THR A 246 12.52 -1.20 11.09
C THR A 246 12.33 -2.55 10.40
N GLN A 247 12.62 -2.60 9.12
CA GLN A 247 12.49 -3.81 8.32
C GLN A 247 13.78 -4.11 7.56
N VAL A 248 14.05 -5.40 7.40
CA VAL A 248 15.09 -5.91 6.52
C VAL A 248 14.52 -7.04 5.67
N ALA A 249 15.00 -7.19 4.44
CA ALA A 249 14.51 -8.22 3.53
C ALA A 249 15.64 -8.99 2.84
N LYS A 250 15.29 -10.21 2.45
CA LYS A 250 16.10 -11.05 1.56
C LYS A 250 15.22 -11.60 0.46
N LYS A 251 15.61 -11.37 -0.77
CA LYS A 251 14.95 -11.86 -1.99
C LYS A 251 15.75 -13.00 -2.59
N THR A 252 15.10 -14.10 -2.94
CA THR A 252 15.63 -15.12 -3.84
C THR A 252 14.91 -15.04 -5.17
N THR A 253 15.65 -15.20 -6.26
CA THR A 253 15.10 -15.23 -7.64
C THR A 253 15.16 -16.62 -8.24
N LYS A 254 15.57 -17.63 -7.46
CA LYS A 254 15.65 -19.01 -7.89
C LYS A 254 14.26 -19.63 -7.88
N ALA A 255 13.89 -20.28 -9.00
CA ALA A 255 12.67 -21.06 -9.06
C ALA A 255 12.64 -22.21 -8.04
N ILE A 256 11.50 -22.43 -7.40
CA ILE A 256 11.27 -23.46 -6.40
C ILE A 256 9.99 -24.21 -6.76
N THR A 257 10.14 -25.42 -7.25
CA THR A 257 9.03 -26.28 -7.72
C THR A 257 8.59 -27.31 -6.69
N ALA A 258 9.46 -27.62 -5.72
CA ALA A 258 9.21 -28.69 -4.77
C ALA A 258 7.95 -28.49 -3.91
N LEU A 259 7.55 -27.24 -3.65
CA LEU A 259 6.38 -26.91 -2.84
C LEU A 259 5.03 -27.05 -3.58
N LYS A 260 5.06 -27.37 -4.87
CA LYS A 260 3.87 -27.73 -5.65
C LYS A 260 3.24 -29.04 -5.16
N GLU A 261 4.08 -29.93 -4.67
CA GLU A 261 3.63 -31.18 -4.08
C GLU A 261 3.19 -30.93 -2.64
N ARG A 262 2.02 -31.45 -2.30
CA ARG A 262 1.48 -31.40 -0.94
C ARG A 262 2.44 -32.10 0.04
N ASN A 263 2.39 -31.67 1.29
CA ASN A 263 3.21 -32.26 2.35
C ASN A 263 4.74 -32.13 2.16
N THR A 264 5.16 -31.14 1.43
CA THR A 264 6.57 -30.85 1.25
C THR A 264 7.04 -29.89 2.35
N ILE A 265 8.18 -30.18 2.96
CA ILE A 265 8.90 -29.25 3.84
C ILE A 265 10.14 -28.79 3.12
N LEU A 266 10.20 -27.53 2.76
CA LEU A 266 11.39 -26.91 2.17
C LEU A 266 12.25 -26.33 3.29
N PRO A 267 13.46 -26.87 3.56
CA PRO A 267 14.39 -26.23 4.47
C PRO A 267 15.03 -25.01 3.81
N MET A 268 14.99 -23.87 4.48
CA MET A 268 15.74 -22.69 4.08
C MET A 268 17.10 -22.65 4.80
N ALA A 269 18.03 -21.94 4.21
CA ALA A 269 19.27 -21.61 4.90
C ALA A 269 18.98 -20.79 6.16
N LYS A 270 19.84 -20.93 7.19
CA LYS A 270 19.79 -20.14 8.42
C LYS A 270 19.73 -18.66 8.07
N LEU A 271 18.79 -17.94 8.68
CA LEU A 271 18.63 -16.51 8.48
C LEU A 271 19.61 -15.78 9.38
N GLU A 272 20.71 -15.30 8.77
CA GLU A 272 21.74 -14.51 9.45
C GLU A 272 21.52 -13.03 9.16
N SER A 273 21.75 -12.16 10.14
CA SER A 273 21.52 -10.72 10.04
C SER A 273 22.23 -10.08 8.83
N THR A 274 23.45 -10.55 8.54
CA THR A 274 24.27 -10.04 7.43
C THR A 274 23.72 -10.33 6.03
N ALA A 275 22.79 -11.30 5.92
CA ALA A 275 22.19 -11.69 4.64
C ALA A 275 21.00 -10.80 4.23
N TYR A 276 20.53 -9.95 5.14
CA TYR A 276 19.39 -9.07 4.94
C TYR A 276 19.84 -7.64 4.68
N LYS A 277 19.09 -6.95 3.81
CA LYS A 277 19.30 -5.53 3.51
C LYS A 277 18.16 -4.71 4.09
N SER A 278 18.44 -3.46 4.42
CA SER A 278 17.39 -2.49 4.78
C SER A 278 16.31 -2.49 3.71
N HIS A 279 15.08 -2.52 4.16
CA HIS A 279 13.90 -2.58 3.30
C HIS A 279 12.74 -1.88 4.00
N MET A 280 11.75 -1.43 3.24
CA MET A 280 10.52 -0.88 3.78
C MET A 280 9.35 -1.34 2.92
N ASN A 281 8.52 -2.22 3.48
CA ASN A 281 7.23 -2.57 2.91
C ASN A 281 6.12 -2.00 3.79
N TYR A 282 5.41 -1.02 3.31
CA TYR A 282 4.38 -0.30 4.06
C TYR A 282 3.20 -1.20 4.43
N PHE A 283 2.79 -2.13 3.56
CA PHE A 283 1.72 -3.05 3.87
C PHE A 283 2.08 -4.00 5.02
N VAL A 284 3.27 -4.58 5.00
CA VAL A 284 3.76 -5.45 6.08
C VAL A 284 3.88 -4.66 7.39
N LYS A 285 4.47 -3.45 7.32
CA LYS A 285 4.62 -2.56 8.48
C LYS A 285 3.27 -2.21 9.12
N TYR A 286 2.28 -1.88 8.28
CA TYR A 286 0.91 -1.61 8.71
C TYR A 286 0.28 -2.82 9.41
N ASN A 287 0.39 -4.00 8.83
CA ASN A 287 -0.15 -5.23 9.40
C ASN A 287 0.50 -5.61 10.73
N ASP A 288 1.75 -5.26 10.93
CA ASP A 288 2.48 -5.47 12.18
C ASP A 288 2.14 -4.43 13.27
N GLY A 289 1.28 -3.48 12.96
CA GLY A 289 0.77 -2.48 13.89
C GLY A 289 1.67 -1.27 14.10
N PHE A 290 2.67 -1.07 13.23
CA PHE A 290 3.56 0.08 13.31
C PHE A 290 3.01 1.29 12.57
N ASP A 291 3.45 2.46 13.01
CA ASP A 291 3.18 3.71 12.32
C ASP A 291 3.90 3.77 10.97
N ILE A 292 3.16 4.23 9.98
CA ILE A 292 3.68 4.63 8.67
C ILE A 292 3.61 6.14 8.60
N THR A 293 4.73 6.78 8.28
CA THR A 293 4.78 8.21 8.00
C THR A 293 5.27 8.42 6.58
N THR A 294 4.49 9.09 5.77
CA THR A 294 4.85 9.49 4.40
C THR A 294 4.10 10.76 4.03
N GLY A 295 4.77 11.71 3.35
CA GLY A 295 4.19 13.01 3.06
C GLY A 295 3.74 13.77 4.31
N GLY A 296 4.42 13.60 5.44
CA GLY A 296 4.01 14.20 6.72
C GLY A 296 2.73 13.62 7.33
N VAL A 297 2.08 12.64 6.69
CA VAL A 297 0.88 11.96 7.21
C VAL A 297 1.32 10.68 7.93
N THR A 298 0.88 10.53 9.18
CA THR A 298 1.11 9.31 9.99
C THR A 298 -0.19 8.54 10.15
N PHE A 299 -0.14 7.24 9.85
CA PHE A 299 -1.28 6.33 9.99
C PHE A 299 -0.81 4.91 10.36
N ASN A 300 -1.70 4.12 10.94
CA ASN A 300 -1.50 2.72 11.29
C ASN A 300 -2.83 1.95 11.27
N ASN A 301 -2.80 0.66 11.57
CA ASN A 301 -3.99 -0.19 11.56
C ASN A 301 -4.97 0.05 12.72
N GLN A 302 -4.63 0.87 13.70
CA GLN A 302 -5.52 1.29 14.80
C GLN A 302 -6.28 2.55 14.42
N THR A 303 -5.57 3.54 13.86
CA THR A 303 -6.15 4.83 13.43
C THR A 303 -6.93 4.71 12.13
N HIS A 304 -6.49 3.85 11.22
CA HIS A 304 -7.08 3.63 9.90
C HIS A 304 -7.20 2.12 9.66
N LYS A 305 -8.32 1.55 10.07
CA LYS A 305 -8.56 0.10 10.02
C LYS A 305 -8.78 -0.41 8.61
N ASN A 306 -8.62 -1.74 8.44
CA ASN A 306 -8.96 -2.47 7.21
C ASN A 306 -8.14 -2.05 5.98
N GLY A 307 -6.83 -1.81 6.16
CA GLY A 307 -5.90 -1.61 5.06
C GLY A 307 -5.89 -2.82 4.13
N LYS A 308 -5.90 -2.57 2.81
CA LYS A 308 -6.01 -3.60 1.77
C LYS A 308 -4.76 -3.62 0.93
N LEU A 309 -4.17 -4.78 0.71
CA LEU A 309 -3.24 -4.98 -0.39
C LEU A 309 -4.04 -5.06 -1.70
N VAL A 310 -3.59 -4.33 -2.70
CA VAL A 310 -4.16 -4.31 -4.06
C VAL A 310 -3.17 -4.98 -4.99
N ASN A 311 -3.57 -6.10 -5.58
CA ASN A 311 -2.79 -6.82 -6.58
C ASN A 311 -3.71 -7.49 -7.61
N ASP A 312 -3.13 -8.01 -8.68
CA ASP A 312 -3.90 -8.61 -9.77
C ASP A 312 -4.53 -9.97 -9.37
N THR A 313 -3.88 -10.72 -8.48
CA THR A 313 -4.38 -11.99 -7.94
C THR A 313 -5.68 -11.82 -7.17
N TYR A 314 -5.82 -10.73 -6.41
CA TYR A 314 -7.08 -10.46 -5.69
C TYR A 314 -8.19 -9.89 -6.57
N GLY A 315 -7.87 -9.44 -7.79
CA GLY A 315 -8.84 -8.80 -8.67
C GLY A 315 -9.45 -7.52 -8.08
N ASN A 316 -8.77 -6.87 -7.15
CA ASN A 316 -9.28 -5.74 -6.37
C ASN A 316 -8.69 -4.38 -6.78
N GLY A 317 -8.16 -4.28 -8.01
CA GLY A 317 -7.48 -3.07 -8.53
C GLY A 317 -8.31 -1.79 -8.54
N GLY A 318 -9.62 -1.88 -8.33
CA GLY A 318 -10.52 -0.73 -8.37
C GLY A 318 -10.61 0.02 -7.02
N VAL A 319 -9.87 1.10 -6.83
CA VAL A 319 -10.06 2.04 -5.70
C VAL A 319 -11.29 2.88 -5.95
N GLY A 320 -12.36 2.66 -5.21
CA GLY A 320 -13.68 3.31 -5.42
C GLY A 320 -14.43 3.62 -4.12
N SER A 321 -13.76 3.64 -2.97
CA SER A 321 -14.32 3.98 -1.65
C SER A 321 -13.24 4.53 -0.73
N ASP A 322 -13.64 5.13 0.37
CA ASP A 322 -12.74 5.48 1.47
C ASP A 322 -11.98 4.25 1.99
N GLY A 323 -10.79 4.47 2.51
CA GLY A 323 -9.96 3.44 3.11
C GLY A 323 -8.47 3.60 2.87
N VAL A 324 -7.72 2.59 3.29
CA VAL A 324 -6.28 2.48 3.09
C VAL A 324 -6.01 1.39 2.07
N TYR A 325 -5.26 1.73 1.03
CA TYR A 325 -4.89 0.85 -0.06
C TYR A 325 -3.38 0.84 -0.23
N PHE A 326 -2.80 -0.33 -0.20
CA PHE A 326 -1.39 -0.57 -0.50
C PHE A 326 -1.30 -1.21 -1.87
N ILE A 327 -0.71 -0.53 -2.83
CA ILE A 327 -0.63 -1.02 -4.20
C ILE A 327 0.64 -1.84 -4.34
N ASP A 328 0.51 -3.11 -4.69
CA ASP A 328 1.65 -3.94 -5.01
C ASP A 328 2.40 -3.39 -6.23
N PRO A 329 3.74 -3.33 -6.24
CA PRO A 329 4.50 -2.82 -7.38
C PRO A 329 4.23 -3.55 -8.70
N LYS A 330 3.81 -4.80 -8.65
CA LYS A 330 3.49 -5.61 -9.84
C LYS A 330 2.05 -5.46 -10.31
N CYS A 331 1.17 -4.88 -9.48
CA CYS A 331 -0.21 -4.68 -9.84
C CYS A 331 -0.34 -3.85 -11.12
N THR A 332 -1.02 -4.41 -12.13
CA THR A 332 -1.25 -3.74 -13.42
C THR A 332 -2.65 -3.16 -13.55
N THR A 333 -3.56 -3.50 -12.64
CA THR A 333 -4.98 -3.14 -12.69
C THR A 333 -5.40 -2.07 -11.70
N ALA A 334 -4.47 -1.59 -10.84
CA ALA A 334 -4.77 -0.59 -9.83
C ALA A 334 -5.19 0.75 -10.46
N LYS A 335 -6.38 1.24 -10.05
CA LYS A 335 -6.95 2.45 -10.65
C LYS A 335 -8.04 3.08 -9.78
N PHE A 336 -8.29 4.37 -9.99
CA PHE A 336 -9.56 4.95 -9.58
C PHE A 336 -10.72 4.40 -10.43
N SER A 337 -11.57 3.60 -9.82
CA SER A 337 -12.69 2.93 -10.53
C SER A 337 -13.92 3.82 -10.66
N LYS A 338 -14.09 4.81 -9.78
CA LYS A 338 -15.22 5.73 -9.74
C LYS A 338 -14.77 7.18 -9.58
N ALA A 339 -15.50 8.11 -10.21
CA ALA A 339 -15.38 9.54 -9.95
C ALA A 339 -16.29 9.88 -8.76
N GLN A 340 -15.80 9.81 -7.56
CA GLN A 340 -16.55 10.10 -6.34
C GLN A 340 -15.76 11.01 -5.39
N ALA A 341 -16.45 11.64 -4.45
CA ALA A 341 -15.84 12.29 -3.32
C ALA A 341 -15.37 11.26 -2.29
N TYR A 342 -14.26 11.54 -1.63
CA TYR A 342 -13.67 10.71 -0.59
C TYR A 342 -13.58 11.51 0.70
N SER A 343 -13.94 10.89 1.82
CA SER A 343 -13.83 11.50 3.16
C SER A 343 -12.52 11.14 3.86
N SER A 344 -11.95 9.98 3.55
CA SER A 344 -10.64 9.56 4.01
C SER A 344 -10.07 8.52 3.05
N LEU A 345 -9.05 8.91 2.31
CA LEU A 345 -8.43 8.03 1.32
C LEU A 345 -6.92 8.06 1.43
N ILE A 346 -6.34 6.91 1.64
CA ILE A 346 -4.89 6.69 1.67
C ILE A 346 -4.57 5.64 0.61
N VAL A 347 -3.78 6.00 -0.39
CA VAL A 347 -3.28 5.09 -1.44
C VAL A 347 -1.77 5.19 -1.48
N VAL A 348 -1.09 4.11 -1.16
CA VAL A 348 0.37 4.07 -1.04
C VAL A 348 0.92 2.89 -1.82
N GLY A 349 2.01 3.07 -2.57
CA GLY A 349 2.77 1.95 -3.12
C GLY A 349 3.32 1.10 -1.97
N ALA A 350 3.09 -0.21 -2.02
CA ALA A 350 3.39 -1.09 -0.89
C ALA A 350 4.88 -1.22 -0.57
N ASP A 351 5.75 -1.17 -1.58
CA ASP A 351 7.20 -1.22 -1.43
C ASP A 351 7.80 0.19 -1.57
N ALA A 352 8.53 0.67 -0.56
CA ALA A 352 9.10 2.00 -0.59
C ALA A 352 10.26 2.17 -1.59
N SER A 353 10.86 1.08 -2.05
CA SER A 353 11.97 1.11 -3.02
C SER A 353 11.52 1.21 -4.48
N GLU A 354 10.23 1.02 -4.74
CA GLU A 354 9.66 1.01 -6.08
C GLU A 354 8.27 1.65 -6.09
N ARG A 355 8.03 2.59 -7.03
CA ARG A 355 6.70 3.17 -7.21
C ARG A 355 5.76 2.19 -7.87
N SER A 356 4.60 1.99 -7.27
CA SER A 356 3.55 1.11 -7.80
C SER A 356 2.74 1.82 -8.88
N LYS A 357 2.40 1.10 -9.96
CA LYS A 357 1.59 1.62 -11.06
C LYS A 357 0.16 1.90 -10.60
N PHE A 358 -0.38 3.06 -11.01
CA PHE A 358 -1.73 3.47 -10.67
C PHE A 358 -2.38 4.25 -11.80
N ASP A 359 -3.56 3.84 -12.26
CA ASP A 359 -4.28 4.50 -13.36
C ASP A 359 -5.36 5.44 -12.82
N PHE A 360 -5.30 6.68 -13.24
CA PHE A 360 -6.41 7.62 -13.10
C PHE A 360 -7.49 7.34 -14.14
N TYR A 361 -8.00 6.09 -14.21
CA TYR A 361 -9.09 5.72 -15.12
C TYR A 361 -10.32 6.63 -14.97
N ARG A 362 -10.58 7.09 -13.76
CA ARG A 362 -11.51 8.18 -13.44
C ARG A 362 -10.78 9.29 -12.71
N GLN A 363 -11.24 10.53 -12.88
CA GLN A 363 -10.72 11.64 -12.09
C GLN A 363 -11.06 11.45 -10.61
N ALA A 364 -10.12 11.72 -9.71
CA ALA A 364 -10.40 11.78 -8.30
C ALA A 364 -11.17 13.06 -7.95
N ARG A 365 -12.16 12.92 -7.07
CA ARG A 365 -12.84 14.06 -6.44
C ARG A 365 -12.45 14.04 -4.96
N PRO A 366 -11.39 14.74 -4.57
CA PRO A 366 -10.78 14.52 -3.25
C PRO A 366 -11.60 15.08 -2.08
N PHE A 367 -12.82 15.57 -2.28
CA PHE A 367 -13.37 16.58 -1.40
C PHE A 367 -14.74 16.22 -0.85
N ASP A 368 -14.75 15.66 0.34
CA ASP A 368 -15.87 15.68 1.26
C ASP A 368 -15.44 16.32 2.58
N LYS A 369 -16.39 16.63 3.45
CA LYS A 369 -16.13 17.36 4.69
C LYS A 369 -15.10 16.67 5.61
N GLY A 370 -14.04 17.38 5.99
CA GLY A 370 -13.03 16.89 6.93
C GLY A 370 -12.06 15.83 6.39
N THR A 371 -11.81 15.84 5.10
CA THR A 371 -11.10 14.78 4.37
C THR A 371 -9.59 14.81 4.59
N THR A 372 -8.99 13.65 4.71
CA THR A 372 -7.57 13.43 4.44
C THR A 372 -7.42 12.60 3.18
N MET A 373 -6.67 13.08 2.19
CA MET A 373 -6.28 12.32 1.02
C MET A 373 -4.76 12.26 0.95
N LEU A 374 -4.21 11.05 0.93
CA LEU A 374 -2.79 10.79 0.72
C LEU A 374 -2.63 9.89 -0.50
N LEU A 375 -1.83 10.33 -1.47
CA LEU A 375 -1.26 9.49 -2.52
C LEU A 375 0.25 9.51 -2.36
N ALA A 376 0.88 8.36 -2.19
CA ALA A 376 2.31 8.29 -1.99
C ALA A 376 2.95 7.09 -2.71
N ASN A 377 4.17 7.28 -3.20
CA ASN A 377 4.98 6.23 -3.80
C ASN A 377 4.29 5.53 -5.00
N LEU A 378 3.70 6.31 -5.91
CA LEU A 378 2.93 5.82 -7.05
C LEU A 378 3.48 6.32 -8.39
N ASP A 379 3.40 5.47 -9.40
CA ASP A 379 3.60 5.81 -10.82
C ASP A 379 2.24 5.91 -11.51
N CYS A 380 1.73 7.14 -11.63
CA CYS A 380 0.36 7.46 -11.99
C CYS A 380 0.20 7.76 -13.48
N THR A 381 -0.68 7.07 -14.19
CA THR A 381 -1.08 7.42 -15.56
C THR A 381 -2.37 8.23 -15.53
N VAL A 382 -2.37 9.46 -16.09
CA VAL A 382 -3.52 10.38 -16.01
C VAL A 382 -4.37 10.38 -17.30
N GLY A 383 -3.74 10.52 -18.46
CA GLY A 383 -4.44 10.59 -19.75
C GLY A 383 -5.10 11.96 -20.04
N ALA A 384 -6.02 11.99 -21.00
CA ALA A 384 -6.65 13.21 -21.53
C ALA A 384 -7.78 13.76 -20.62
N LYS A 385 -7.60 13.76 -19.31
CA LYS A 385 -8.56 14.29 -18.32
C LYS A 385 -7.83 15.03 -17.20
N ASN A 386 -8.57 15.74 -16.37
CA ASN A 386 -8.02 16.30 -15.15
C ASN A 386 -7.76 15.16 -14.15
N ALA A 387 -6.64 15.19 -13.44
CA ALA A 387 -6.36 14.17 -12.41
C ALA A 387 -7.30 14.34 -11.20
N PHE A 388 -7.39 15.57 -10.70
CA PHE A 388 -8.23 15.94 -9.57
C PHE A 388 -9.19 17.03 -10.02
N ALA A 389 -10.49 16.77 -9.94
CA ALA A 389 -11.46 17.75 -10.38
C ALA A 389 -12.70 17.80 -9.48
N GLN A 390 -13.15 19.01 -9.23
CA GLN A 390 -14.39 19.28 -8.52
C GLN A 390 -15.24 20.21 -9.39
N ASN A 391 -16.24 19.64 -10.06
CA ASN A 391 -17.00 20.34 -11.09
C ASN A 391 -18.45 20.65 -10.73
N ASN A 392 -19.01 20.20 -9.59
CA ASN A 392 -20.43 20.35 -9.32
C ASN A 392 -20.77 20.66 -7.86
N LYS A 393 -21.65 21.67 -7.69
CA LYS A 393 -22.40 21.94 -6.46
C LYS A 393 -23.55 20.95 -6.20
N THR A 394 -23.87 20.10 -7.19
CA THR A 394 -25.15 19.35 -7.22
C THR A 394 -25.14 18.02 -6.46
N ASP A 395 -23.99 17.55 -6.00
CA ASP A 395 -23.89 16.24 -5.36
C ASP A 395 -24.24 16.26 -3.84
N GLY A 396 -24.83 17.36 -3.35
CA GLY A 396 -25.30 17.48 -1.95
C GLY A 396 -24.19 17.56 -0.89
N HIS A 397 -22.94 17.62 -1.30
CA HIS A 397 -21.79 17.71 -0.42
C HIS A 397 -21.53 19.16 0.00
N SER A 398 -21.46 19.40 1.29
CA SER A 398 -21.10 20.70 1.86
C SER A 398 -19.58 20.82 1.93
N PHE A 399 -18.99 21.53 1.00
CA PHE A 399 -17.53 21.74 0.88
C PHE A 399 -16.97 22.83 1.83
N ALA A 400 -17.69 23.19 2.87
CA ALA A 400 -17.34 24.35 3.69
C ALA A 400 -16.04 24.18 4.51
N GLU A 401 -15.64 22.96 4.80
CA GLU A 401 -14.38 22.65 5.47
C GLU A 401 -13.74 21.44 4.81
N PHE A 402 -12.56 21.63 4.30
CA PHE A 402 -11.77 20.64 3.61
C PHE A 402 -10.52 20.34 4.45
N GLY A 403 -10.10 19.08 4.45
CA GLY A 403 -8.92 18.64 5.19
C GLY A 403 -7.61 18.81 4.43
N ASP A 404 -6.74 17.85 4.60
CA ASP A 404 -5.41 17.84 4.03
C ASP A 404 -5.35 16.93 2.80
N MET A 405 -4.80 17.42 1.72
CA MET A 405 -4.46 16.62 0.55
C MET A 405 -2.94 16.58 0.39
N VAL A 406 -2.40 15.38 0.27
CA VAL A 406 -0.96 15.16 0.16
C VAL A 406 -0.66 14.27 -1.04
N LEU A 407 0.24 14.74 -1.90
CA LEU A 407 0.89 13.95 -2.94
C LEU A 407 2.37 13.90 -2.60
N SER A 408 2.93 12.71 -2.38
CA SER A 408 4.33 12.55 -1.99
C SER A 408 4.99 11.42 -2.76
N ASN A 409 6.18 11.65 -3.28
CA ASN A 409 6.97 10.68 -4.05
C ASN A 409 6.16 9.99 -5.18
N CYS A 410 5.34 10.75 -5.91
CA CYS A 410 4.54 10.24 -7.03
C CYS A 410 5.07 10.72 -8.37
N HIS A 411 4.94 9.87 -9.40
CA HIS A 411 5.20 10.25 -10.78
C HIS A 411 3.87 10.25 -11.56
N PHE A 412 3.43 11.41 -12.02
CA PHE A 412 2.24 11.58 -12.84
C PHE A 412 2.63 11.71 -14.30
N ARG A 413 2.22 10.77 -15.13
CA ARG A 413 2.55 10.70 -16.55
C ARG A 413 1.34 10.95 -17.45
N ASN A 414 1.62 11.31 -18.70
CA ASN A 414 0.61 11.42 -19.74
C ASN A 414 -0.50 12.42 -19.37
N ILE A 415 -0.09 13.56 -18.79
CA ILE A 415 -1.04 14.58 -18.33
C ILE A 415 -1.52 15.39 -19.54
N GLY A 416 -2.76 15.13 -19.96
CA GLY A 416 -3.37 15.77 -21.14
C GLY A 416 -4.30 16.94 -20.80
N LYS A 417 -4.51 17.28 -19.54
CA LYS A 417 -5.30 18.40 -19.05
C LYS A 417 -4.76 18.93 -17.72
N ASN A 418 -5.52 19.80 -17.05
CA ASN A 418 -5.13 20.34 -15.75
C ASN A 418 -5.01 19.23 -14.68
N VAL A 419 -4.03 19.36 -13.80
CA VAL A 419 -3.89 18.39 -12.70
C VAL A 419 -4.97 18.63 -11.66
N PHE A 420 -5.09 19.87 -11.17
CA PHE A 420 -6.15 20.27 -10.24
C PHE A 420 -7.11 21.22 -10.95
N GLU A 421 -8.38 20.86 -11.03
CA GLU A 421 -9.44 21.65 -11.64
C GLU A 421 -10.55 21.92 -10.62
N PHE A 422 -10.60 23.14 -10.08
CA PHE A 422 -11.54 23.54 -9.05
C PHE A 422 -12.52 24.57 -9.55
N ASN A 423 -13.67 24.14 -10.04
CA ASN A 423 -14.72 24.99 -10.62
C ASN A 423 -15.89 25.25 -9.65
N VAL A 424 -15.66 25.20 -8.34
CA VAL A 424 -16.70 25.40 -7.32
C VAL A 424 -16.35 26.51 -6.34
N SER A 425 -17.31 27.38 -6.06
CA SER A 425 -17.18 28.50 -5.15
C SER A 425 -17.65 28.09 -3.76
N ALA A 426 -16.86 27.36 -2.99
CA ALA A 426 -17.25 27.06 -1.60
C ALA A 426 -16.16 26.40 -0.75
N PHE A 427 -14.91 26.40 -1.17
CA PHE A 427 -13.85 25.89 -0.31
C PHE A 427 -13.41 26.95 0.70
N THR A 428 -13.35 26.57 1.95
CA THR A 428 -12.67 27.34 2.97
C THR A 428 -11.76 26.39 3.73
N LYS A 429 -10.47 26.74 3.86
CA LYS A 429 -9.49 26.05 4.71
C LYS A 429 -9.10 24.64 4.25
N PHE A 430 -8.51 24.47 3.10
CA PHE A 430 -7.80 23.25 2.79
C PHE A 430 -6.28 23.46 2.73
N ASN A 431 -5.55 22.39 2.97
CA ASN A 431 -4.11 22.33 2.77
C ASN A 431 -3.81 21.38 1.61
N LEU A 432 -2.93 21.81 0.73
CA LEU A 432 -2.38 20.96 -0.33
C LEU A 432 -0.86 20.93 -0.17
N LEU A 433 -0.32 19.73 0.03
CA LEU A 433 1.11 19.46 -0.04
C LEU A 433 1.38 18.59 -1.26
N VAL A 434 2.27 19.05 -2.12
CA VAL A 434 2.82 18.28 -3.24
C VAL A 434 4.33 18.31 -3.09
N GLU A 435 4.91 17.18 -2.75
CA GLU A 435 6.35 17.08 -2.53
C GLU A 435 6.94 15.85 -3.20
N ASP A 436 8.19 15.95 -3.62
CA ASP A 436 8.94 14.85 -4.23
C ASP A 436 8.21 14.21 -5.42
N CYS A 437 7.37 14.97 -6.13
CA CYS A 437 6.58 14.47 -7.24
C CYS A 437 7.15 14.89 -8.60
N GLU A 438 6.78 14.11 -9.62
CA GLU A 438 7.12 14.34 -11.01
C GLU A 438 5.84 14.46 -11.83
N PHE A 439 5.79 15.44 -12.75
CA PHE A 439 4.60 15.70 -13.57
C PHE A 439 5.00 15.82 -15.04
N GLY A 440 4.69 14.79 -15.83
CA GLY A 440 4.91 14.73 -17.26
C GLY A 440 3.67 15.17 -18.04
N PHE A 441 3.81 16.24 -18.84
CA PHE A 441 2.73 16.83 -19.63
C PHE A 441 2.82 16.40 -21.09
N ASN A 442 1.71 15.94 -21.64
CA ASN A 442 1.59 15.59 -23.06
C ASN A 442 0.58 16.47 -23.82
N ALA A 443 0.23 17.62 -23.28
CA ALA A 443 -0.68 18.58 -23.90
C ALA A 443 0.02 19.93 -24.16
N PRO A 444 -0.42 20.68 -25.20
CA PRO A 444 0.20 21.96 -25.54
C PRO A 444 -0.03 23.05 -24.49
N ALA A 445 -1.10 22.96 -23.69
CA ALA A 445 -1.41 23.94 -22.65
C ALA A 445 -1.96 23.25 -21.41
N VAL A 446 -1.37 23.54 -20.25
CA VAL A 446 -1.77 22.96 -18.95
C VAL A 446 -1.74 24.04 -17.88
N TYR A 447 -2.79 24.08 -17.07
CA TYR A 447 -2.77 24.76 -15.78
C TYR A 447 -2.67 23.71 -14.69
N PHE A 448 -1.56 23.70 -13.97
CA PHE A 448 -1.34 22.68 -12.93
C PHE A 448 -2.40 22.78 -11.84
N PHE A 449 -2.60 23.97 -11.27
CA PHE A 449 -3.68 24.29 -10.34
C PHE A 449 -4.58 25.36 -10.94
N ASN A 450 -5.77 24.98 -11.39
CA ASN A 450 -6.75 25.87 -12.00
C ASN A 450 -7.96 26.07 -11.08
N ALA A 451 -8.07 27.24 -10.49
CA ALA A 451 -9.24 27.65 -9.71
C ALA A 451 -10.14 28.67 -10.46
N GLY A 452 -9.68 29.16 -11.60
CA GLY A 452 -10.46 30.07 -12.44
C GLY A 452 -10.98 31.30 -11.68
N ALA A 453 -12.26 31.61 -11.89
CA ALA A 453 -12.95 32.78 -11.27
C ALA A 453 -13.70 32.42 -9.98
N ASN A 454 -13.41 31.32 -9.35
CA ASN A 454 -14.10 30.82 -8.15
C ASN A 454 -13.67 31.57 -6.88
N GLU A 455 -14.64 31.94 -6.07
CA GLU A 455 -14.45 32.59 -4.78
C GLU A 455 -14.28 31.52 -3.69
N SER A 456 -13.11 30.92 -3.62
CA SER A 456 -12.73 29.93 -2.62
C SER A 456 -11.38 30.28 -2.02
N ALA A 457 -11.00 29.62 -0.95
CA ALA A 457 -9.74 29.87 -0.29
C ALA A 457 -9.01 28.56 0.08
N ALA A 458 -7.69 28.58 0.00
CA ALA A 458 -6.81 27.59 0.60
C ALA A 458 -6.15 28.18 1.84
N GLN A 459 -5.97 27.36 2.88
CA GLN A 459 -5.12 27.69 4.01
C GLN A 459 -3.66 27.66 3.57
N SER A 460 -3.24 26.58 2.91
CA SER A 460 -1.90 26.49 2.37
C SER A 460 -1.87 25.73 1.04
N LEU A 461 -1.03 26.19 0.13
CA LEU A 461 -0.60 25.46 -1.05
C LEU A 461 0.92 25.35 -1.01
N THR A 462 1.44 24.13 -0.84
CA THR A 462 2.87 23.87 -0.72
C THR A 462 3.31 22.95 -1.85
N PHE A 463 4.30 23.41 -2.62
CA PHE A 463 4.90 22.66 -3.72
C PHE A 463 6.41 22.63 -3.51
N ARG A 464 6.95 21.48 -3.10
CA ARG A 464 8.36 21.33 -2.75
C ARG A 464 9.02 20.22 -3.52
N ASN A 465 10.23 20.47 -4.00
CA ASN A 465 11.07 19.45 -4.60
C ASN A 465 10.38 18.64 -5.71
N ASN A 466 9.56 19.31 -6.55
CA ASN A 466 8.86 18.65 -7.65
C ASN A 466 9.52 18.93 -8.99
N VAL A 467 9.29 18.04 -9.96
CA VAL A 467 9.69 18.23 -11.36
C VAL A 467 8.47 18.34 -12.24
N PHE A 468 8.42 19.41 -13.01
CA PHE A 468 7.39 19.67 -14.02
C PHE A 468 8.06 19.65 -15.38
N TYR A 469 7.63 18.77 -16.28
CA TYR A 469 8.32 18.60 -17.56
C TYR A 469 7.35 18.31 -18.72
N ALA A 470 7.77 18.69 -19.93
CA ALA A 470 7.11 18.26 -21.16
C ALA A 470 7.60 16.84 -21.52
N GLU A 471 6.68 15.92 -21.74
CA GLU A 471 7.03 14.59 -22.20
C GLU A 471 7.63 14.61 -23.61
N THR A 472 8.46 13.63 -23.93
CA THR A 472 9.12 13.50 -25.24
C THR A 472 8.12 13.61 -26.40
N GLY A 473 8.40 14.48 -27.36
CA GLY A 473 7.53 14.73 -28.50
C GLY A 473 6.42 15.76 -28.23
N THR A 474 6.29 16.27 -27.01
CA THR A 474 5.33 17.30 -26.69
C THR A 474 5.92 18.69 -26.80
N THR A 475 5.30 19.56 -27.56
CA THR A 475 5.61 20.99 -27.59
C THR A 475 4.57 21.74 -26.75
N MET A 476 4.97 22.19 -25.58
CA MET A 476 4.10 23.04 -24.75
C MET A 476 4.11 24.48 -25.27
N THR A 477 2.93 25.07 -25.36
CA THR A 477 2.73 26.47 -25.74
C THR A 477 2.33 27.34 -24.57
N ALA A 478 1.84 26.74 -23.48
CA ALA A 478 1.48 27.43 -22.26
C ALA A 478 1.54 26.52 -21.04
N PHE A 479 2.11 27.02 -19.94
CA PHE A 479 2.07 26.38 -18.63
C PHE A 479 1.81 27.45 -17.56
N LYS A 480 0.87 27.17 -16.67
CA LYS A 480 0.70 27.94 -15.44
C LYS A 480 0.71 26.98 -14.26
N MET A 481 1.54 27.25 -13.29
CA MET A 481 1.54 26.48 -12.05
C MET A 481 0.27 26.78 -11.25
N ILE A 482 -0.10 28.06 -11.14
CA ILE A 482 -1.36 28.47 -10.52
C ILE A 482 -2.09 29.43 -11.46
N HIS A 483 -3.36 29.14 -11.73
CA HIS A 483 -4.27 29.98 -12.44
C HIS A 483 -5.51 30.26 -11.58
N SER A 484 -5.58 31.44 -11.02
CA SER A 484 -6.68 31.90 -10.19
C SER A 484 -7.00 33.36 -10.47
N ASP A 485 -8.28 33.68 -10.55
CA ASP A 485 -8.76 35.06 -10.69
C ASP A 485 -9.40 35.61 -9.40
N LYS A 486 -9.91 34.74 -8.53
CA LYS A 486 -10.60 35.12 -7.28
C LYS A 486 -10.29 34.22 -6.08
N PHE A 487 -9.51 33.20 -6.27
CA PHE A 487 -9.19 32.25 -5.22
C PHE A 487 -8.14 32.83 -4.28
N SER A 488 -8.43 32.81 -2.98
CA SER A 488 -7.53 33.33 -1.95
C SER A 488 -6.63 32.20 -1.41
N ILE A 489 -5.37 32.52 -1.14
CA ILE A 489 -4.38 31.61 -0.58
C ILE A 489 -3.74 32.29 0.62
N ASN A 490 -3.84 31.69 1.82
CA ASN A 490 -3.16 32.29 2.97
C ASN A 490 -1.65 32.10 2.85
N ASP A 491 -1.21 30.85 2.69
CA ASP A 491 0.21 30.52 2.59
C ASP A 491 0.49 29.81 1.26
N LEU A 492 1.36 30.40 0.44
CA LEU A 492 1.82 29.82 -0.82
C LEU A 492 3.33 29.59 -0.75
N ASP A 493 3.73 28.33 -0.84
CA ASP A 493 5.13 27.91 -0.84
C ASP A 493 5.47 27.17 -2.13
N VAL A 494 6.39 27.70 -2.92
CA VAL A 494 6.91 27.14 -4.17
C VAL A 494 8.43 27.06 -4.04
N ASP A 495 8.93 25.96 -3.52
CA ASP A 495 10.31 25.81 -3.10
C ASP A 495 11.00 24.61 -3.75
N ARG A 496 12.21 24.82 -4.27
CA ARG A 496 13.05 23.77 -4.87
C ARG A 496 12.38 22.93 -5.96
N ASN A 497 11.54 23.54 -6.80
CA ASN A 497 10.97 22.84 -7.93
C ASN A 497 11.83 23.03 -9.19
N THR A 498 11.79 22.03 -10.06
CA THR A 498 12.42 22.08 -11.38
C THR A 498 11.34 22.13 -12.45
N PHE A 499 11.45 23.08 -13.39
CA PHE A 499 10.60 23.20 -14.57
C PHE A 499 11.46 22.95 -15.80
N SER A 500 11.18 21.86 -16.53
CA SER A 500 12.00 21.41 -17.67
C SER A 500 11.19 21.36 -18.95
N GLY A 501 11.62 22.09 -19.98
CA GLY A 501 10.97 22.08 -21.28
C GLY A 501 9.54 22.64 -21.29
N THR A 502 9.09 23.25 -20.20
CA THR A 502 7.76 23.84 -20.09
C THR A 502 7.76 25.26 -20.64
N MET A 503 6.85 25.56 -21.58
CA MET A 503 6.66 26.93 -22.00
C MET A 503 5.82 27.68 -20.98
N ILE A 504 6.43 28.64 -20.29
CA ILE A 504 5.70 29.48 -19.34
C ILE A 504 5.01 30.59 -20.12
N GLU A 505 3.69 30.59 -20.06
CA GLU A 505 2.88 31.71 -20.57
C GLU A 505 3.18 33.00 -19.78
N THR A 506 2.62 34.12 -20.10
CA THR A 506 2.91 35.44 -19.50
C THR A 506 3.10 35.47 -17.98
N ASN A 507 2.63 34.47 -17.27
CA ASN A 507 2.86 34.30 -15.82
C ASN A 507 2.70 32.85 -15.38
N MET A 508 3.62 32.38 -14.59
CA MET A 508 3.56 31.05 -13.95
C MET A 508 2.55 31.03 -12.78
N LEU A 509 2.54 32.10 -11.97
CA LEU A 509 1.64 32.26 -10.84
C LEU A 509 0.65 33.38 -11.15
N ARG A 510 -0.55 33.02 -11.59
CA ARG A 510 -1.65 33.98 -11.73
C ARG A 510 -2.51 33.92 -10.47
N LEU A 511 -2.33 34.87 -9.60
CA LEU A 511 -2.96 34.96 -8.29
C LEU A 511 -4.00 36.08 -8.33
N GLY A 512 -5.28 35.73 -8.26
CA GLY A 512 -6.36 36.65 -8.52
C GLY A 512 -6.86 37.45 -7.32
N ASP A 513 -6.68 36.93 -6.13
CA ASP A 513 -7.12 37.52 -4.88
C ASP A 513 -5.98 37.53 -3.84
N VAL A 514 -6.30 37.49 -2.58
CA VAL A 514 -5.34 37.63 -1.47
C VAL A 514 -4.38 36.43 -1.39
N VAL A 515 -3.09 36.74 -1.38
CA VAL A 515 -2.05 35.82 -0.88
C VAL A 515 -1.41 36.52 0.32
N THR A 516 -1.54 35.91 1.51
CA THR A 516 -1.02 36.53 2.73
C THR A 516 0.48 36.33 2.85
N THR A 517 0.95 35.09 2.69
CA THR A 517 2.37 34.74 2.71
C THR A 517 2.75 34.10 1.38
N LEU A 518 3.83 34.54 0.76
CA LEU A 518 4.38 33.97 -0.47
C LEU A 518 5.85 33.64 -0.27
N ASN A 519 6.22 32.37 -0.46
CA ASN A 519 7.58 31.97 -0.70
C ASN A 519 7.70 31.38 -2.12
N CYS A 520 8.63 31.91 -2.92
CA CYS A 520 8.98 31.33 -4.21
C CYS A 520 10.51 31.35 -4.32
N SER A 521 11.15 30.27 -3.92
CA SER A 521 12.60 30.23 -3.77
C SER A 521 13.23 28.94 -4.26
N ARG A 522 14.50 29.03 -4.63
CA ARG A 522 15.34 27.90 -5.02
C ARG A 522 14.79 27.06 -6.18
N ASN A 523 13.92 27.61 -7.00
CA ASN A 523 13.39 26.90 -8.16
C ASN A 523 14.37 27.01 -9.35
N LEU A 524 14.38 25.94 -10.17
CA LEU A 524 15.22 25.82 -11.36
C LEU A 524 14.32 25.74 -12.61
N PHE A 525 14.59 26.59 -13.58
CA PHE A 525 13.92 26.62 -14.87
C PHE A 525 14.92 26.26 -15.98
N VAL A 526 14.65 25.15 -16.68
CA VAL A 526 15.57 24.59 -17.66
C VAL A 526 14.85 24.39 -19.00
N GLY A 527 15.43 24.90 -20.08
CA GLY A 527 14.86 24.74 -21.42
C GLY A 527 13.44 25.30 -21.57
N CYS A 528 13.01 26.14 -20.67
CA CYS A 528 11.73 26.82 -20.76
C CYS A 528 11.82 27.87 -21.86
N SER A 529 11.13 27.65 -22.98
CA SER A 529 11.08 28.61 -24.09
C SER A 529 10.18 29.77 -23.75
N ALA A 530 10.57 30.96 -24.18
CA ALA A 530 9.82 32.16 -23.94
C ALA A 530 9.83 33.08 -25.15
N ASP A 531 8.66 33.56 -25.52
CA ASP A 531 8.56 34.81 -26.27
C ASP A 531 8.88 35.99 -25.34
N ALA A 532 9.54 36.96 -25.85
CA ALA A 532 10.22 38.17 -25.41
C ALA A 532 10.07 38.70 -23.97
N GLU A 533 9.05 38.37 -23.19
CA GLU A 533 8.91 38.82 -21.79
C GLU A 533 8.15 37.81 -20.93
N ILE A 534 8.79 36.73 -20.52
CA ILE A 534 8.17 35.86 -19.51
C ILE A 534 8.40 36.40 -18.12
N LYS A 535 7.29 36.63 -17.45
CA LYS A 535 7.25 36.98 -16.04
C LYS A 535 6.93 35.76 -15.26
N VAL A 536 7.93 35.17 -14.64
CA VAL A 536 7.79 33.91 -13.85
C VAL A 536 6.73 34.06 -12.76
N ILE A 537 6.59 35.28 -12.22
CA ILE A 537 5.56 35.61 -11.25
C ILE A 537 4.84 36.85 -11.71
N ALA A 538 3.63 36.71 -12.21
CA ALA A 538 2.70 37.84 -12.33
C ALA A 538 1.65 37.66 -11.25
N LEU A 539 1.69 38.55 -10.29
CA LEU A 539 0.62 38.73 -9.36
C LEU A 539 -0.47 39.58 -10.05
N ARG A 540 -1.53 38.94 -10.50
CA ARG A 540 -2.74 39.65 -10.80
C ARG A 540 -3.53 39.75 -9.49
N VAL A 541 -3.33 40.84 -8.77
CA VAL A 541 -4.09 41.09 -7.55
C VAL A 541 -5.42 41.70 -7.95
N GLY A 542 -6.51 41.09 -7.49
CA GLY A 542 -7.86 41.66 -7.63
C GLY A 542 -8.04 42.97 -6.85
N THR A 543 -9.26 43.41 -6.71
CA THR A 543 -9.61 44.70 -6.06
C THR A 543 -9.36 44.72 -4.55
N ASN A 544 -9.25 43.55 -3.90
CA ASN A 544 -8.97 43.42 -2.48
C ASN A 544 -7.46 43.18 -2.23
N LYS A 545 -6.72 44.24 -2.19
CA LYS A 545 -5.26 44.26 -2.06
C LYS A 545 -4.83 44.14 -0.60
N ALA A 546 -4.90 42.97 -0.04
CA ALA A 546 -4.31 42.75 1.28
C ALA A 546 -2.78 42.75 1.20
N ASN A 547 -2.13 43.08 2.30
CA ASN A 547 -0.70 43.09 2.44
C ASN A 547 -0.14 41.68 2.22
N VAL A 548 0.60 41.47 1.14
CA VAL A 548 1.33 40.22 0.90
C VAL A 548 2.72 40.37 1.46
N THR A 549 3.06 39.48 2.39
CA THR A 549 4.44 39.30 2.84
C THR A 549 5.05 38.17 2.01
N GLY A 550 6.21 38.39 1.42
CA GLY A 550 6.74 37.37 0.53
C GLY A 550 8.25 37.42 0.33
N VAL A 551 8.80 36.25 0.01
CA VAL A 551 10.18 36.05 -0.38
C VAL A 551 10.21 35.43 -1.77
N ILE A 552 10.94 36.07 -2.69
CA ILE A 552 11.22 35.54 -4.02
C ILE A 552 12.74 35.63 -4.18
N THR A 553 13.42 34.52 -4.02
CA THR A 553 14.89 34.54 -3.94
C THR A 553 15.49 33.23 -4.43
N ASN A 554 16.75 33.29 -4.87
CA ASN A 554 17.55 32.11 -5.24
C ASN A 554 16.90 31.21 -6.32
N ASN A 555 16.08 31.78 -7.22
CA ASN A 555 15.57 31.07 -8.37
C ASN A 555 16.57 31.18 -9.52
N TYR A 556 16.76 30.09 -10.26
CA TYR A 556 17.76 29.98 -11.31
C TYR A 556 17.14 29.49 -12.62
N TYR A 557 17.73 29.90 -13.73
CA TYR A 557 17.27 29.45 -15.03
C TYR A 557 18.41 29.16 -16.00
N TYR A 558 18.17 28.24 -16.89
CA TYR A 558 18.96 28.01 -18.08
C TYR A 558 18.04 28.05 -19.31
N SER A 559 18.27 29.01 -20.18
CA SER A 559 17.50 29.14 -21.42
C SER A 559 18.28 28.60 -22.60
N VAL A 560 17.64 27.77 -23.42
CA VAL A 560 18.20 27.26 -24.69
C VAL A 560 17.86 28.17 -25.87
N GLY A 561 17.29 29.33 -25.61
CA GLY A 561 16.86 30.29 -26.64
C GLY A 561 17.37 31.69 -26.41
N THR A 562 17.01 32.62 -27.32
CA THR A 562 17.38 34.04 -27.27
C THR A 562 16.51 34.86 -26.31
N ALA A 563 15.53 34.25 -25.65
CA ALA A 563 14.61 34.95 -24.77
C ALA A 563 15.14 35.05 -23.35
N ALA A 564 15.13 36.20 -22.75
CA ALA A 564 15.52 36.43 -21.38
C ALA A 564 14.36 36.11 -20.42
N PHE A 565 14.60 35.29 -19.44
CA PHE A 565 13.70 35.16 -18.30
C PHE A 565 13.72 36.42 -17.46
N GLY A 566 12.59 37.06 -17.30
CA GLY A 566 12.44 38.21 -16.42
C GLY A 566 11.51 37.89 -15.26
N MET A 567 11.88 38.27 -14.04
CA MET A 567 10.92 38.38 -12.96
C MET A 567 10.16 39.69 -13.15
N GLY A 568 8.93 39.58 -13.62
CA GLY A 568 8.02 40.72 -13.74
C GLY A 568 6.85 40.53 -12.81
N VAL A 569 6.63 41.51 -11.97
CA VAL A 569 5.38 41.61 -11.25
C VAL A 569 4.45 42.45 -12.14
N GLY A 570 3.28 41.88 -12.40
CA GLY A 570 2.35 42.41 -13.38
C GLY A 570 1.95 43.88 -13.13
N LYS A 571 1.56 44.54 -14.19
CA LYS A 571 1.19 45.97 -14.23
C LYS A 571 0.33 46.35 -13.03
N SER A 572 0.70 47.39 -12.32
CA SER A 572 -0.03 48.16 -11.31
C SER A 572 -0.34 47.51 -9.93
N ALA A 573 -0.13 46.24 -9.70
CA ALA A 573 -0.52 45.61 -8.44
C ALA A 573 0.53 45.70 -7.32
N LEU A 574 1.76 46.04 -7.67
CA LEU A 574 2.89 46.03 -6.73
C LEU A 574 2.95 47.23 -5.76
N THR A 575 2.27 48.30 -6.07
CA THR A 575 2.28 49.50 -5.22
C THR A 575 1.65 49.29 -3.84
N SER A 576 0.96 48.15 -3.63
CA SER A 576 0.34 47.80 -2.36
C SER A 576 0.98 46.62 -1.63
N MET A 577 2.05 46.04 -2.19
CA MET A 577 2.79 44.96 -1.56
C MET A 577 3.90 45.53 -0.71
N THR A 578 3.74 45.49 0.59
CA THR A 578 4.65 46.15 1.52
C THR A 578 6.01 45.48 1.65
N THR A 579 6.17 44.25 1.24
CA THR A 579 7.47 43.53 1.33
C THR A 579 7.54 42.31 0.42
N ILE A 580 7.69 42.48 -0.89
CA ILE A 580 8.36 41.46 -1.69
C ILE A 580 9.84 41.84 -1.75
N ASN A 581 10.73 40.96 -1.35
CA ASN A 581 12.15 41.19 -1.48
C ASN A 581 12.52 41.27 -2.96
N SER A 582 12.70 42.49 -3.45
CA SER A 582 13.04 42.78 -4.85
C SER A 582 14.46 42.35 -5.24
N ALA A 583 15.24 41.88 -4.30
CA ALA A 583 16.58 41.32 -4.55
C ALA A 583 16.55 39.91 -5.17
N ALA A 584 15.37 39.31 -5.30
CA ALA A 584 15.24 38.04 -5.98
C ALA A 584 15.57 38.21 -7.47
N LYS A 585 16.67 37.67 -7.89
CA LYS A 585 17.13 37.63 -9.27
C LYS A 585 17.08 36.21 -9.77
N LEU A 586 16.43 35.99 -10.89
CA LEU A 586 16.70 34.80 -11.69
C LEU A 586 18.13 34.96 -12.22
N THR A 587 19.01 34.09 -11.79
CA THR A 587 20.38 34.07 -12.25
C THR A 587 20.51 32.99 -13.31
N SER A 588 21.10 33.33 -14.44
CA SER A 588 21.44 32.36 -15.47
C SER A 588 22.46 31.37 -14.92
N TYR A 589 22.19 30.10 -15.12
CA TYR A 589 23.09 29.03 -14.69
C TYR A 589 23.73 28.38 -15.90
N PRO A 590 25.06 28.34 -16.02
CA PRO A 590 25.70 27.59 -17.07
C PRO A 590 25.61 26.09 -16.78
N LEU A 591 24.64 25.42 -17.38
CA LEU A 591 24.66 23.98 -17.47
C LEU A 591 25.73 23.55 -18.46
N SER A 592 26.34 22.39 -18.25
CA SER A 592 27.35 21.91 -19.19
C SER A 592 26.71 21.61 -20.56
N SER A 593 27.51 21.71 -21.62
CA SER A 593 27.09 21.39 -22.97
C SER A 593 26.73 19.93 -23.20
N LYS A 594 26.93 19.08 -22.20
CA LYS A 594 26.60 17.64 -22.28
C LYS A 594 25.12 17.35 -22.05
N TRP A 595 24.38 18.28 -21.46
CA TRP A 595 22.95 18.07 -21.25
C TRP A 595 22.16 18.57 -22.45
N ASN A 596 21.28 17.71 -22.96
CA ASN A 596 20.37 18.03 -24.05
C ASN A 596 18.93 17.78 -23.56
N PRO A 597 18.10 18.81 -23.43
CA PRO A 597 16.72 18.68 -22.95
C PRO A 597 15.84 17.83 -23.86
N ALA A 598 16.25 17.64 -25.14
CA ALA A 598 15.52 16.76 -26.06
C ALA A 598 15.73 15.26 -25.75
N ASP A 599 16.81 14.92 -25.09
CA ASP A 599 17.16 13.53 -24.78
C ASP A 599 16.63 13.08 -23.42
N ASP A 600 16.61 13.98 -22.43
CA ASP A 600 16.15 13.67 -21.09
C ASP A 600 15.65 14.95 -20.37
N ALA A 601 14.35 14.97 -20.05
CA ALA A 601 13.75 16.07 -19.32
C ALA A 601 14.25 16.21 -17.87
N PHE A 602 14.78 15.15 -17.31
CA PHE A 602 15.25 15.10 -15.92
C PHE A 602 16.75 15.30 -15.75
N GLY A 603 17.48 15.23 -16.79
CA GLY A 603 18.92 15.35 -16.68
C GLY A 603 19.67 14.23 -17.40
N PRO A 604 20.95 14.12 -17.18
CA PRO A 604 21.70 14.67 -16.04
C PRO A 604 21.92 16.20 -16.14
N TYR A 605 21.45 16.92 -15.15
CA TYR A 605 21.77 18.34 -15.04
C TYR A 605 23.23 18.50 -14.61
N VAL A 606 24.02 19.11 -15.46
CA VAL A 606 25.43 19.32 -15.18
C VAL A 606 25.65 20.79 -14.87
N PHE A 607 25.94 21.08 -13.62
CA PHE A 607 26.22 22.44 -13.19
C PHE A 607 27.70 22.81 -13.39
N ALA A 608 27.97 24.08 -13.60
CA ALA A 608 29.32 24.58 -13.64
C ALA A 608 29.97 24.46 -12.26
N GLU A 609 31.31 24.40 -12.25
CA GLU A 609 32.11 24.35 -11.01
C GLU A 609 31.74 25.49 -10.05
N GLY A 610 31.60 25.17 -8.78
CA GLY A 610 31.23 26.12 -7.72
C GLY A 610 29.77 26.47 -7.60
N VAL A 611 28.90 25.83 -8.37
CA VAL A 611 27.44 26.01 -8.29
C VAL A 611 26.89 25.17 -7.16
N SER A 612 26.01 25.77 -6.34
CA SER A 612 25.33 25.09 -5.27
C SER A 612 24.24 24.16 -5.83
N ASN A 613 24.20 22.94 -5.36
CA ASN A 613 23.19 21.93 -5.69
C ASN A 613 21.90 22.04 -4.85
N THR A 614 21.68 23.14 -4.15
CA THR A 614 20.49 23.36 -3.30
C THR A 614 19.28 23.91 -4.07
N VAL A 615 19.37 24.00 -5.39
CA VAL A 615 18.36 24.59 -6.27
C VAL A 615 17.70 23.52 -7.11
N GLY A 616 16.38 23.62 -7.25
CA GLY A 616 15.58 22.68 -8.02
C GLY A 616 15.28 21.39 -7.27
N ALA A 617 14.54 20.51 -7.90
CA ALA A 617 14.25 19.17 -7.43
C ALA A 617 15.33 18.20 -7.92
N TRP A 618 15.90 17.46 -7.02
CA TRP A 618 16.91 16.47 -7.28
C TRP A 618 16.47 15.13 -6.72
N ARG A 619 16.65 14.08 -7.48
CA ARG A 619 16.32 12.74 -7.07
C ARG A 619 17.44 11.78 -7.46
N ASP A 620 17.71 10.80 -6.62
CA ASP A 620 18.72 9.78 -6.89
C ASP A 620 18.40 8.97 -8.15
N ASP A 621 17.11 8.75 -8.42
CA ASP A 621 16.64 8.04 -9.60
C ASP A 621 16.68 8.89 -10.89
N MET A 622 16.79 10.19 -10.78
CA MET A 622 16.98 11.09 -11.92
C MET A 622 18.41 11.05 -12.47
N LYS A 623 19.24 10.15 -12.04
CA LYS A 623 20.57 9.82 -12.56
C LYS A 623 21.32 11.02 -13.11
N VAL A 624 21.52 12.02 -12.28
CA VAL A 624 22.53 13.01 -12.59
C VAL A 624 23.85 12.26 -12.60
N SER A 625 24.41 12.14 -13.77
CA SER A 625 25.64 11.39 -13.92
C SER A 625 26.75 12.08 -13.12
N PRO A 626 27.32 11.42 -12.12
CA PRO A 626 28.47 11.93 -11.40
C PRO A 626 29.75 12.00 -12.28
N GLU A 627 29.69 11.56 -13.52
CA GLU A 627 30.80 11.61 -14.48
C GLU A 627 31.18 13.04 -14.88
N THR A 628 30.40 13.98 -14.48
CA THR A 628 30.68 15.34 -14.78
C THR A 628 31.61 15.89 -13.71
N ALA A 629 32.85 15.99 -14.06
CA ALA A 629 33.94 16.58 -13.26
C ALA A 629 33.65 18.00 -12.75
N ASN A 630 32.56 18.58 -13.17
CA ASN A 630 32.12 19.94 -12.84
C ASN A 630 31.07 19.98 -11.73
N PHE A 631 30.60 18.82 -11.28
CA PHE A 631 29.70 18.76 -10.15
C PHE A 631 30.54 18.62 -8.89
N ALA A 632 30.40 19.49 -7.91
CA ALA A 632 31.06 19.30 -6.62
C ALA A 632 30.48 18.05 -5.98
N SER A 633 30.99 16.91 -6.40
CA SER A 633 30.41 15.58 -6.27
C SER A 633 30.09 15.18 -4.83
N ALA A 634 30.85 15.67 -3.88
CA ALA A 634 30.61 15.38 -2.47
C ALA A 634 29.29 16.01 -1.93
N ASN A 635 28.80 17.04 -2.55
CA ASN A 635 27.60 17.75 -2.10
C ASN A 635 26.33 17.30 -2.81
N TYR A 636 26.46 16.63 -3.95
CA TYR A 636 25.30 16.15 -4.68
C TYR A 636 24.59 15.00 -3.95
N VAL A 637 25.37 14.09 -3.39
CA VAL A 637 24.88 12.95 -2.60
C VAL A 637 24.29 13.38 -1.26
N SER A 638 24.62 14.58 -0.80
CA SER A 638 24.19 15.09 0.51
C SER A 638 22.93 15.96 0.46
N ILE A 639 22.30 16.11 -0.70
CA ILE A 639 20.97 16.70 -0.72
C ILE A 639 20.03 15.69 -0.10
N ASP A 640 19.79 15.87 1.15
CA ASP A 640 18.87 15.09 1.92
C ASP A 640 17.43 15.48 1.52
N TYR A 641 16.85 14.67 0.65
CA TYR A 641 15.44 14.77 0.30
C TYR A 641 14.52 14.36 1.45
N GLY A 642 15.08 13.77 2.51
CA GLY A 642 14.34 13.25 3.65
C GLY A 642 14.22 14.22 4.82
N THR A 643 14.97 15.32 4.85
CA THR A 643 14.94 16.31 5.94
C THR A 643 14.23 17.59 5.53
N LEU A 644 13.00 17.46 5.13
CA LEU A 644 12.11 18.61 4.99
C LEU A 644 11.08 18.61 6.09
#